data_08cdfdc1498e194d285a3f3c1e1d3628
#
_entry.id   08cdfdc1498e194d285a3f3c1e1d3628
#
_cell.length_a   1.000
_cell.length_b   1.000
_cell.length_c   1.000
_cell.angle_alpha   90.00
_cell.angle_beta   90.00
_cell.angle_gamma   90.00
#
_symmetry.space_group_name_H-M   'P 1'
#
loop_
_entity.id
_entity.type
_entity.pdbx_description
1 polymer ?
#
loop_
_entity_poly.entity_id
_entity_poly.type
_entity_poly.pdbx_seq_one_letter_code
_entity_poly.pdbx_strand_id
1 'polypeptide(L)'
;MSAVVINETEQLAGFLKNVKLFAELSIDSLLKLGSCLKIAEFPPSEVIVREGAPGVSMYIIKSGLVEVRKKDPTTGFDFLVAQLSEGAAVGEMSLLTGKPRSATVTTVQPTVVFTLTRADFRNLLTQHPEISLGLARILAERLEDATKQVGIEYVNLFKGKFDPRIVGLLPQSLCLLHKLVPIAYVNNAVTLAMVNPSNLVAFDDVRRYIKGVVIEPQVCTEDDFRRFMDTVYPDLMGVKEADRKKEEDRARNEKKRPFRAFQMQSLEDLQNEILSSLEVQQAEEEKPDATDLATASEDAPIVRLANNILALAIKKGASDIHIEPHEDGVVLRFRIDGVLYVENKLSKKIQLPLASRFKILSRLDIAERRMPQDGRISIRIENRSIDFRVSTVPAKFGEKIVMRILDKSTNLLPLDQIILHAPTVEKLRWMINQPYGIIYVTGPTGSGKTTTLYSSLNEINSPDINISTAEDPIEYDLPGLCQVQTHADIGLDFARILRAFLRQDPDVILVGETRDHETAKIAVEAALTGHLVFTTLHTNDAPDSFTRLEEMGVEPFLVANSTIGILAQRLARRLCQNCKVPMEVDETTLSYFGYRKDNAPPFYKGEGCDGCNDTGKKGRIGIYELLTMNDDLKRAVANGAKTDEIRDVARAGGMRTLKEYAMLLMADGLTSVDEVLSNLVIGS
;
A
#
# COMPACT_ATOMS: atom_id res chain seq x y z
N MET A 1 -13.06 -43.10 -46.65
CA MET A 1 -13.06 -41.86 -45.88
C MET A 1 -11.98 -41.82 -44.78
N SER A 2 -11.48 -42.95 -44.26
CA SER A 2 -10.49 -42.95 -43.14
C SER A 2 -9.05 -42.60 -43.55
N ALA A 3 -8.62 -42.84 -44.77
CA ALA A 3 -7.24 -42.58 -45.21
C ALA A 3 -6.91 -41.12 -45.51
N VAL A 4 -7.93 -40.30 -45.86
CA VAL A 4 -7.74 -38.87 -46.14
C VAL A 4 -7.65 -38.03 -44.85
N VAL A 5 -8.36 -38.44 -43.78
CA VAL A 5 -8.34 -37.75 -42.47
C VAL A 5 -7.02 -38.01 -41.73
N ILE A 6 -6.40 -39.18 -41.87
CA ILE A 6 -5.10 -39.50 -41.28
C ILE A 6 -3.99 -38.66 -41.92
N ASN A 7 -4.07 -38.36 -43.20
CA ASN A 7 -3.07 -37.59 -43.94
C ASN A 7 -3.11 -36.08 -43.56
N GLU A 8 -4.26 -35.49 -43.26
CA GLU A 8 -4.37 -34.09 -42.85
C GLU A 8 -3.82 -33.87 -41.43
N THR A 9 -4.05 -34.80 -40.51
CA THR A 9 -3.59 -34.68 -39.11
C THR A 9 -2.08 -34.85 -38.99
N GLU A 10 -1.49 -35.76 -39.78
CA GLU A 10 -0.04 -35.97 -39.88
C GLU A 10 0.65 -34.75 -40.55
N GLN A 11 0.04 -34.17 -41.59
CA GLN A 11 0.54 -32.95 -42.22
C GLN A 11 0.52 -31.75 -41.26
N LEU A 12 -0.52 -31.63 -40.44
CA LEU A 12 -0.62 -30.60 -39.44
C LEU A 12 0.45 -30.78 -38.31
N ALA A 13 0.68 -32.02 -37.88
CA ALA A 13 1.73 -32.30 -36.90
C ALA A 13 3.12 -31.98 -37.47
N GLY A 14 3.36 -32.29 -38.74
CA GLY A 14 4.58 -31.93 -39.49
C GLY A 14 4.78 -30.41 -39.59
N PHE A 15 3.71 -29.65 -39.85
CA PHE A 15 3.75 -28.18 -39.84
C PHE A 15 4.07 -27.65 -38.46
N LEU A 16 3.38 -28.12 -37.41
CA LEU A 16 3.58 -27.69 -36.02
C LEU A 16 5.01 -28.01 -35.53
N LYS A 17 5.66 -29.06 -36.03
CA LYS A 17 7.06 -29.38 -35.75
C LYS A 17 8.03 -28.29 -36.20
N ASN A 18 7.68 -27.55 -37.26
CA ASN A 18 8.48 -26.45 -37.80
C ASN A 18 8.19 -25.13 -37.08
N VAL A 19 7.15 -25.06 -36.27
CA VAL A 19 6.85 -23.88 -35.43
C VAL A 19 7.81 -23.85 -34.26
N LYS A 20 8.67 -22.86 -34.17
CA LYS A 20 9.71 -22.74 -33.13
C LYS A 20 9.18 -22.97 -31.69
N LEU A 21 7.93 -22.60 -31.42
CA LEU A 21 7.30 -22.74 -30.10
C LEU A 21 6.99 -24.22 -29.77
N PHE A 22 6.94 -25.11 -30.74
CA PHE A 22 6.54 -26.53 -30.57
C PHE A 22 7.58 -27.50 -31.09
N ALA A 23 8.73 -27.01 -31.57
CA ALA A 23 9.75 -27.80 -32.26
C ALA A 23 10.29 -28.98 -31.44
N GLU A 24 10.33 -28.90 -30.11
CA GLU A 24 10.83 -29.98 -29.24
C GLU A 24 9.75 -30.93 -28.73
N LEU A 25 8.47 -30.68 -29.05
CA LEU A 25 7.40 -31.57 -28.62
C LEU A 25 7.42 -32.91 -29.37
N SER A 26 6.97 -33.96 -28.71
CA SER A 26 6.79 -35.27 -29.32
C SER A 26 5.68 -35.24 -30.39
N ILE A 27 5.74 -36.14 -31.36
CA ILE A 27 4.71 -36.24 -32.43
C ILE A 27 3.32 -36.44 -31.81
N ASP A 28 3.22 -37.27 -30.76
CA ASP A 28 1.95 -37.52 -30.05
C ASP A 28 1.39 -36.26 -29.41
N SER A 29 2.25 -35.42 -28.79
CA SER A 29 1.88 -34.12 -28.25
C SER A 29 1.43 -33.14 -29.33
N LEU A 30 2.10 -33.15 -30.50
CA LEU A 30 1.74 -32.31 -31.65
C LEU A 30 0.41 -32.72 -32.29
N LEU A 31 0.09 -34.00 -32.35
CA LEU A 31 -1.22 -34.50 -32.82
C LEU A 31 -2.35 -34.02 -31.87
N LYS A 32 -2.13 -34.11 -30.57
CA LYS A 32 -3.08 -33.63 -29.57
C LYS A 32 -3.27 -32.12 -29.63
N LEU A 33 -2.18 -31.36 -29.77
CA LEU A 33 -2.23 -29.91 -29.99
C LEU A 33 -3.01 -29.57 -31.27
N GLY A 34 -2.74 -30.25 -32.36
CA GLY A 34 -3.41 -30.08 -33.63
C GLY A 34 -4.93 -30.27 -33.56
N SER A 35 -5.41 -31.18 -32.74
CA SER A 35 -6.86 -31.41 -32.54
C SER A 35 -7.59 -30.26 -31.87
N CYS A 36 -6.87 -29.38 -31.15
CA CYS A 36 -7.43 -28.19 -30.46
C CYS A 36 -7.38 -26.92 -31.32
N LEU A 37 -6.72 -26.95 -32.48
CA LEU A 37 -6.53 -25.77 -33.33
C LEU A 37 -7.75 -25.53 -34.23
N LYS A 38 -8.11 -24.23 -34.40
CA LYS A 38 -9.14 -23.79 -35.33
C LYS A 38 -8.50 -22.89 -36.40
N ILE A 39 -8.94 -23.05 -37.65
CA ILE A 39 -8.47 -22.19 -38.75
C ILE A 39 -9.28 -20.90 -38.78
N ALA A 40 -8.59 -19.74 -38.93
CA ALA A 40 -9.20 -18.47 -39.21
C ALA A 40 -8.44 -17.76 -40.36
N GLU A 41 -9.19 -16.98 -41.15
CA GLU A 41 -8.67 -16.24 -42.30
C GLU A 41 -8.91 -14.76 -42.09
N PHE A 42 -7.91 -13.95 -42.42
CA PHE A 42 -7.95 -12.50 -42.26
C PHE A 42 -7.56 -11.82 -43.58
N PRO A 43 -8.33 -10.85 -44.07
CA PRO A 43 -7.97 -10.02 -45.22
C PRO A 43 -6.76 -9.13 -44.87
N PRO A 44 -6.12 -8.48 -45.90
CA PRO A 44 -5.06 -7.52 -45.66
C PRO A 44 -5.51 -6.33 -44.82
N SER A 45 -4.61 -5.76 -44.02
CA SER A 45 -4.84 -4.60 -43.15
C SER A 45 -5.83 -4.83 -42.00
N GLU A 46 -6.13 -6.06 -41.65
CA GLU A 46 -6.97 -6.39 -40.50
C GLU A 46 -6.14 -6.56 -39.23
N VAL A 47 -6.63 -6.04 -38.11
CA VAL A 47 -5.98 -6.15 -36.80
C VAL A 47 -6.38 -7.45 -36.13
N ILE A 48 -5.47 -8.43 -36.07
CA ILE A 48 -5.66 -9.74 -35.40
C ILE A 48 -5.54 -9.59 -33.88
N VAL A 49 -4.60 -8.77 -33.42
CA VAL A 49 -4.30 -8.54 -32.01
C VAL A 49 -4.14 -7.04 -31.78
N ARG A 50 -4.79 -6.48 -30.74
CA ARG A 50 -4.66 -5.07 -30.38
C ARG A 50 -3.89 -4.93 -29.05
N GLU A 51 -2.88 -4.07 -28.99
CA GLU A 51 -2.15 -3.75 -27.76
C GLU A 51 -3.10 -3.34 -26.62
N GLY A 52 -2.84 -3.83 -25.39
CA GLY A 52 -3.68 -3.58 -24.21
C GLY A 52 -4.96 -4.43 -24.13
N ALA A 53 -5.36 -5.13 -25.18
CA ALA A 53 -6.54 -6.01 -25.15
C ALA A 53 -6.31 -7.29 -24.32
N PRO A 54 -7.36 -7.91 -23.75
CA PRO A 54 -7.24 -9.20 -23.07
C PRO A 54 -6.74 -10.29 -24.00
N GLY A 55 -5.77 -11.09 -23.56
CA GLY A 55 -5.19 -12.16 -24.35
C GLY A 55 -5.89 -13.50 -24.12
N VAL A 56 -6.97 -13.78 -24.86
CA VAL A 56 -7.77 -15.02 -24.71
C VAL A 56 -7.39 -16.15 -25.69
N SER A 57 -6.53 -15.88 -26.67
CA SER A 57 -6.08 -16.85 -27.68
C SER A 57 -4.67 -16.52 -28.17
N MET A 58 -3.98 -17.48 -28.78
CA MET A 58 -2.80 -17.26 -29.58
C MET A 58 -3.06 -17.70 -31.03
N TYR A 59 -2.25 -17.18 -31.94
CA TYR A 59 -2.36 -17.43 -33.35
C TYR A 59 -1.03 -17.95 -33.91
N ILE A 60 -1.08 -18.98 -34.78
CA ILE A 60 0.07 -19.52 -35.48
C ILE A 60 -0.15 -19.25 -36.97
N ILE A 61 0.75 -18.55 -37.60
CA ILE A 61 0.63 -18.16 -39.01
C ILE A 61 0.84 -19.42 -39.87
N LYS A 62 -0.22 -19.87 -40.56
CA LYS A 62 -0.16 -20.95 -41.53
C LYS A 62 0.34 -20.46 -42.88
N SER A 63 -0.09 -19.29 -43.30
CA SER A 63 0.37 -18.60 -44.52
C SER A 63 0.04 -17.12 -44.43
N GLY A 64 0.84 -16.27 -45.08
CA GLY A 64 0.66 -14.84 -45.07
C GLY A 64 1.79 -14.09 -44.38
N LEU A 65 1.58 -12.77 -44.16
CA LEU A 65 2.54 -11.86 -43.52
C LEU A 65 1.80 -10.91 -42.59
N VAL A 66 2.31 -10.74 -41.37
CA VAL A 66 1.78 -9.81 -40.39
C VAL A 66 2.87 -8.88 -39.88
N GLU A 67 2.49 -7.64 -39.53
CA GLU A 67 3.33 -6.67 -38.83
C GLU A 67 2.97 -6.60 -37.36
N VAL A 68 4.00 -6.62 -36.50
CA VAL A 68 3.89 -6.39 -35.07
C VAL A 68 4.35 -4.96 -34.78
N ARG A 69 3.45 -4.13 -34.27
CA ARG A 69 3.70 -2.73 -33.92
C ARG A 69 3.46 -2.48 -32.44
N LYS A 70 4.23 -1.59 -31.84
CA LYS A 70 4.10 -1.21 -30.45
C LYS A 70 4.08 0.31 -30.30
N LYS A 71 3.28 0.82 -29.37
CA LYS A 71 3.28 2.23 -29.03
C LYS A 71 4.44 2.55 -28.09
N ASP A 72 5.18 3.59 -28.42
CA ASP A 72 6.16 4.16 -27.49
C ASP A 72 5.39 4.85 -26.36
N PRO A 73 5.62 4.45 -25.09
CA PRO A 73 4.88 4.99 -23.95
C PRO A 73 5.15 6.48 -23.69
N THR A 74 6.27 7.02 -24.23
CA THR A 74 6.69 8.42 -24.02
C THR A 74 6.20 9.33 -25.12
N THR A 75 6.26 8.87 -26.39
CA THR A 75 5.94 9.69 -27.56
C THR A 75 4.59 9.39 -28.19
N GLY A 76 4.00 8.24 -27.85
CA GLY A 76 2.73 7.77 -28.42
C GLY A 76 2.78 7.28 -29.88
N PHE A 77 3.96 7.32 -30.53
CA PHE A 77 4.14 6.88 -31.91
C PHE A 77 4.21 5.35 -32.00
N ASP A 78 3.56 4.80 -33.05
CA ASP A 78 3.64 3.37 -33.38
C ASP A 78 4.93 3.07 -34.12
N PHE A 79 5.75 2.16 -33.62
CA PHE A 79 6.95 1.67 -34.31
C PHE A 79 6.83 0.20 -34.65
N LEU A 80 7.42 -0.20 -35.78
CA LEU A 80 7.47 -1.59 -36.23
C LEU A 80 8.47 -2.36 -35.37
N VAL A 81 7.99 -3.41 -34.69
CA VAL A 81 8.81 -4.32 -33.87
C VAL A 81 9.33 -5.48 -34.70
N ALA A 82 8.45 -6.10 -35.49
CA ALA A 82 8.79 -7.25 -36.32
C ALA A 82 7.80 -7.44 -37.46
N GLN A 83 8.24 -8.15 -38.52
CA GLN A 83 7.38 -8.78 -39.50
C GLN A 83 7.46 -10.30 -39.33
N LEU A 84 6.31 -10.96 -39.28
CA LEU A 84 6.21 -12.39 -39.03
C LEU A 84 5.46 -13.09 -40.17
N SER A 85 5.94 -14.25 -40.54
CA SER A 85 5.43 -15.06 -41.67
C SER A 85 5.10 -16.48 -41.21
N GLU A 86 4.91 -17.36 -42.14
CA GLU A 86 4.59 -18.79 -41.93
C GLU A 86 5.45 -19.46 -40.84
N GLY A 87 4.80 -20.20 -39.93
CA GLY A 87 5.44 -20.89 -38.80
C GLY A 87 5.67 -20.00 -37.59
N ALA A 88 5.42 -18.66 -37.67
CA ALA A 88 5.52 -17.81 -36.50
C ALA A 88 4.25 -17.88 -35.63
N ALA A 89 4.43 -17.70 -34.31
CA ALA A 89 3.34 -17.62 -33.35
C ALA A 89 3.24 -16.21 -32.75
N VAL A 90 2.03 -15.71 -32.52
CA VAL A 90 1.74 -14.40 -31.94
C VAL A 90 0.69 -14.52 -30.82
N GLY A 91 0.88 -13.74 -29.76
CA GLY A 91 -0.03 -13.68 -28.62
C GLY A 91 0.20 -14.76 -27.57
N GLU A 92 1.25 -15.55 -27.68
CA GLU A 92 1.65 -16.60 -26.74
C GLU A 92 1.95 -16.03 -25.34
N MET A 93 2.61 -14.88 -25.25
CA MET A 93 2.97 -14.25 -23.99
C MET A 93 1.76 -13.94 -23.12
N SER A 94 0.70 -13.38 -23.71
CA SER A 94 -0.53 -13.08 -22.99
C SER A 94 -1.28 -14.35 -22.56
N LEU A 95 -1.18 -15.41 -23.36
CA LEU A 95 -1.79 -16.70 -23.05
C LEU A 95 -1.13 -17.35 -21.82
N LEU A 96 0.20 -17.29 -21.75
CA LEU A 96 1.02 -17.87 -20.68
C LEU A 96 1.02 -17.04 -19.40
N THR A 97 1.18 -15.71 -19.50
CA THR A 97 1.35 -14.82 -18.36
C THR A 97 0.05 -14.24 -17.80
N GLY A 98 -1.05 -14.34 -18.57
CA GLY A 98 -2.32 -13.69 -18.22
C GLY A 98 -2.35 -12.17 -18.39
N LYS A 99 -1.22 -11.55 -18.76
CA LYS A 99 -1.12 -10.09 -18.96
C LYS A 99 -1.83 -9.65 -20.25
N PRO A 100 -2.24 -8.38 -20.38
CA PRO A 100 -2.76 -7.81 -21.62
C PRO A 100 -1.77 -7.95 -22.78
N ARG A 101 -2.27 -7.81 -24.01
CA ARG A 101 -1.45 -7.86 -25.25
C ARG A 101 -0.36 -6.80 -25.22
N SER A 102 0.86 -7.19 -25.50
CA SER A 102 2.05 -6.31 -25.47
C SER A 102 2.31 -5.53 -26.76
N ALA A 103 1.59 -5.84 -27.85
CA ALA A 103 1.72 -5.20 -29.14
C ALA A 103 0.46 -5.38 -30.00
N THR A 104 0.32 -4.56 -31.03
CA THR A 104 -0.72 -4.68 -32.07
C THR A 104 -0.16 -5.51 -33.25
N VAL A 105 -0.94 -6.47 -33.73
CA VAL A 105 -0.59 -7.31 -34.88
C VAL A 105 -1.61 -7.09 -35.99
N THR A 106 -1.13 -6.69 -37.18
CA THR A 106 -1.95 -6.36 -38.35
C THR A 106 -1.47 -7.18 -39.55
N THR A 107 -2.40 -7.70 -40.33
CA THR A 107 -2.09 -8.41 -41.59
C THR A 107 -1.60 -7.47 -42.66
N VAL A 108 -0.55 -7.86 -43.38
CA VAL A 108 -0.02 -7.10 -44.55
C VAL A 108 -0.61 -7.65 -45.84
N GLN A 109 -0.87 -8.95 -45.89
CA GLN A 109 -1.47 -9.67 -47.03
C GLN A 109 -2.51 -10.66 -46.50
N PRO A 110 -3.32 -11.31 -47.37
CA PRO A 110 -4.27 -12.35 -46.93
C PRO A 110 -3.55 -13.37 -46.08
N THR A 111 -4.01 -13.58 -44.85
CA THR A 111 -3.30 -14.40 -43.85
C THR A 111 -4.23 -15.45 -43.27
N VAL A 112 -3.77 -16.69 -43.28
CA VAL A 112 -4.44 -17.83 -42.66
C VAL A 112 -3.68 -18.20 -41.39
N VAL A 113 -4.41 -18.35 -40.28
CA VAL A 113 -3.83 -18.70 -38.99
C VAL A 113 -4.52 -19.89 -38.34
N PHE A 114 -3.79 -20.60 -37.52
CA PHE A 114 -4.34 -21.51 -36.54
C PHE A 114 -4.53 -20.78 -35.23
N THR A 115 -5.71 -20.87 -34.63
CA THR A 115 -6.08 -20.25 -33.37
C THR A 115 -6.16 -21.27 -32.24
N LEU A 116 -5.47 -21.01 -31.11
CA LEU A 116 -5.55 -21.80 -29.89
C LEU A 116 -6.10 -20.91 -28.76
N THR A 117 -7.24 -21.33 -28.18
CA THR A 117 -7.84 -20.58 -27.06
C THR A 117 -7.13 -20.86 -25.74
N ARG A 118 -7.27 -19.93 -24.77
CA ARG A 118 -6.71 -20.10 -23.42
C ARG A 118 -7.29 -21.34 -22.71
N ALA A 119 -8.58 -21.62 -22.92
CA ALA A 119 -9.24 -22.77 -22.29
C ALA A 119 -8.67 -24.09 -22.84
N ASP A 120 -8.57 -24.21 -24.18
CA ASP A 120 -8.04 -25.41 -24.83
C ASP A 120 -6.56 -25.61 -24.48
N PHE A 121 -5.78 -24.51 -24.42
CA PHE A 121 -4.37 -24.55 -24.03
C PHE A 121 -4.19 -24.99 -22.57
N ARG A 122 -4.99 -24.48 -21.64
CA ARG A 122 -4.95 -24.89 -20.22
C ARG A 122 -5.31 -26.36 -20.05
N ASN A 123 -6.35 -26.81 -20.72
CA ASN A 123 -6.75 -28.22 -20.71
C ASN A 123 -5.63 -29.12 -21.23
N LEU A 124 -4.99 -28.73 -22.35
CA LEU A 124 -3.87 -29.44 -22.93
C LEU A 124 -2.68 -29.56 -21.95
N LEU A 125 -2.30 -28.46 -21.29
CA LEU A 125 -1.21 -28.45 -20.29
C LEU A 125 -1.53 -29.32 -19.06
N THR A 126 -2.79 -29.37 -18.65
CA THR A 126 -3.23 -30.17 -17.49
C THR A 126 -3.19 -31.67 -17.82
N GLN A 127 -3.57 -32.04 -19.05
CA GLN A 127 -3.58 -33.42 -19.48
C GLN A 127 -2.20 -33.92 -19.93
N HIS A 128 -1.30 -33.01 -20.34
CA HIS A 128 0.02 -33.27 -20.91
C HIS A 128 1.10 -32.39 -20.27
N PRO A 129 1.54 -32.68 -19.01
CA PRO A 129 2.56 -31.89 -18.31
C PRO A 129 3.90 -31.79 -19.07
N GLU A 130 4.24 -32.75 -19.91
CA GLU A 130 5.43 -32.74 -20.76
C GLU A 130 5.46 -31.56 -21.73
N ILE A 131 4.30 -31.07 -22.18
CA ILE A 131 4.19 -29.91 -23.05
C ILE A 131 4.61 -28.64 -22.27
N SER A 132 4.29 -28.57 -20.98
CA SER A 132 4.70 -27.43 -20.11
C SER A 132 6.22 -27.31 -19.98
N LEU A 133 6.92 -28.45 -19.85
CA LEU A 133 8.38 -28.47 -19.77
C LEU A 133 9.04 -28.08 -21.08
N GLY A 134 8.52 -28.56 -22.22
CA GLY A 134 9.00 -28.19 -23.56
C GLY A 134 8.82 -26.68 -23.81
N LEU A 135 7.66 -26.14 -23.51
CA LEU A 135 7.39 -24.71 -23.64
C LEU A 135 8.27 -23.84 -22.72
N ALA A 136 8.49 -24.26 -21.48
CA ALA A 136 9.36 -23.55 -20.54
C ALA A 136 10.80 -23.45 -21.06
N ARG A 137 11.34 -24.54 -21.68
CA ARG A 137 12.67 -24.56 -22.29
C ARG A 137 12.76 -23.55 -23.45
N ILE A 138 11.81 -23.61 -24.37
CA ILE A 138 11.79 -22.75 -25.57
C ILE A 138 11.64 -21.26 -25.18
N LEU A 139 10.86 -20.97 -24.13
CA LEU A 139 10.73 -19.61 -23.63
C LEU A 139 12.03 -19.10 -22.98
N ALA A 140 12.76 -19.99 -22.28
CA ALA A 140 14.08 -19.65 -21.74
C ALA A 140 15.10 -19.36 -22.85
N GLU A 141 15.13 -20.18 -23.92
CA GLU A 141 15.97 -19.95 -25.09
C GLU A 141 15.61 -18.65 -25.84
N ARG A 142 14.31 -18.34 -26.00
CA ARG A 142 13.87 -17.06 -26.59
C ARG A 142 14.26 -15.86 -25.74
N LEU A 143 14.25 -15.98 -24.42
CA LEU A 143 14.72 -14.95 -23.52
C LEU A 143 16.23 -14.73 -23.70
N GLU A 144 16.98 -15.80 -23.84
CA GLU A 144 18.41 -15.77 -24.12
C GLU A 144 18.72 -15.11 -25.48
N ASP A 145 17.96 -15.42 -26.54
CA ASP A 145 18.11 -14.81 -27.85
C ASP A 145 17.68 -13.32 -27.87
N ALA A 146 16.64 -12.96 -27.14
CA ALA A 146 16.19 -11.56 -27.00
C ALA A 146 17.22 -10.70 -26.25
N THR A 147 17.91 -11.27 -25.25
CA THR A 147 19.00 -10.59 -24.54
C THR A 147 20.23 -10.41 -25.43
N LYS A 148 20.53 -11.36 -26.30
CA LYS A 148 21.61 -11.24 -27.29
C LYS A 148 21.36 -10.11 -28.32
N GLN A 149 20.11 -9.87 -28.72
CA GLN A 149 19.75 -8.78 -29.65
C GLN A 149 19.91 -7.38 -29.04
N VAL A 150 19.85 -7.25 -27.70
CA VAL A 150 20.08 -5.98 -27.00
C VAL A 150 21.56 -5.77 -26.68
N GLY A 151 22.44 -6.72 -27.07
CA GLY A 151 23.89 -6.65 -26.80
C GLY A 151 24.28 -7.00 -25.35
N ILE A 152 23.37 -7.57 -24.57
CA ILE A 152 23.60 -8.01 -23.20
C ILE A 152 23.60 -9.54 -23.18
N GLU A 153 24.71 -10.16 -22.85
CA GLU A 153 24.86 -11.61 -22.82
C GLU A 153 24.28 -12.22 -21.54
N TYR A 154 23.68 -13.41 -21.66
CA TYR A 154 23.28 -14.20 -20.50
C TYR A 154 24.46 -14.98 -19.93
N VAL A 155 24.64 -14.94 -18.62
CA VAL A 155 25.67 -15.71 -17.91
C VAL A 155 25.04 -16.72 -16.94
N ASN A 156 25.48 -17.96 -17.03
CA ASN A 156 25.14 -19.00 -16.06
C ASN A 156 26.21 -19.02 -14.94
N LEU A 157 25.83 -18.61 -13.74
CA LEU A 157 26.74 -18.48 -12.59
C LEU A 157 27.26 -19.84 -12.05
N PHE A 158 26.82 -20.98 -12.60
CA PHE A 158 27.31 -22.32 -12.20
C PHE A 158 28.20 -22.99 -13.23
N LYS A 159 28.35 -22.43 -14.44
CA LYS A 159 29.19 -22.99 -15.49
C LYS A 159 30.58 -22.35 -15.58
N GLY A 160 30.84 -21.27 -14.87
CA GLY A 160 32.11 -20.53 -14.88
C GLY A 160 33.02 -20.86 -13.70
N LYS A 161 34.34 -20.70 -13.88
CA LYS A 161 35.29 -20.59 -12.77
C LYS A 161 35.48 -19.09 -12.49
N PHE A 162 35.12 -18.64 -11.30
CA PHE A 162 35.21 -17.25 -10.91
C PHE A 162 36.46 -17.03 -10.04
N ASP A 163 37.19 -15.93 -10.29
CA ASP A 163 38.32 -15.53 -9.46
C ASP A 163 37.79 -14.86 -8.19
N PRO A 164 38.12 -15.37 -6.98
CA PRO A 164 37.73 -14.76 -5.70
C PRO A 164 38.08 -13.28 -5.59
N ARG A 165 39.18 -12.86 -6.22
CA ARG A 165 39.65 -11.45 -6.21
C ARG A 165 38.68 -10.56 -7.03
N ILE A 166 38.08 -11.08 -8.09
CA ILE A 166 37.12 -10.33 -8.93
C ILE A 166 35.79 -10.28 -8.25
N VAL A 167 35.29 -11.42 -7.75
CA VAL A 167 34.02 -11.48 -7.01
C VAL A 167 34.08 -10.60 -5.76
N GLY A 168 35.22 -10.49 -5.12
CA GLY A 168 35.46 -9.63 -3.94
C GLY A 168 35.73 -8.15 -4.25
N LEU A 169 35.70 -7.69 -5.51
CA LEU A 169 35.85 -6.28 -5.86
C LEU A 169 34.71 -5.39 -5.29
N LEU A 170 33.55 -5.97 -5.06
CA LEU A 170 32.40 -5.28 -4.49
C LEU A 170 32.00 -5.92 -3.15
N PRO A 171 31.57 -5.13 -2.16
CA PRO A 171 31.06 -5.66 -0.90
C PRO A 171 29.84 -6.55 -1.13
N GLN A 172 29.70 -7.62 -0.34
CA GLN A 172 28.55 -8.53 -0.40
C GLN A 172 27.22 -7.79 -0.24
N SER A 173 27.17 -6.78 0.63
CA SER A 173 25.99 -5.95 0.84
C SER A 173 25.53 -5.23 -0.44
N LEU A 174 26.46 -4.73 -1.25
CA LEU A 174 26.16 -4.10 -2.54
C LEU A 174 25.68 -5.13 -3.58
N CYS A 175 26.32 -6.29 -3.60
CA CYS A 175 25.93 -7.39 -4.47
C CYS A 175 24.48 -7.85 -4.18
N LEU A 176 24.12 -7.99 -2.92
CA LEU A 176 22.77 -8.36 -2.48
C LEU A 176 21.75 -7.25 -2.74
N LEU A 177 22.13 -5.98 -2.51
CA LEU A 177 21.25 -4.81 -2.70
C LEU A 177 20.79 -4.68 -4.14
N HIS A 178 21.73 -4.78 -5.09
CA HIS A 178 21.45 -4.60 -6.51
C HIS A 178 21.30 -5.90 -7.29
N LYS A 179 21.39 -7.05 -6.61
CA LYS A 179 21.32 -8.39 -7.22
C LYS A 179 22.30 -8.52 -8.38
N LEU A 180 23.59 -8.24 -8.11
CA LEU A 180 24.67 -8.29 -9.08
C LEU A 180 25.93 -8.97 -8.50
N VAL A 181 26.79 -9.51 -9.37
CA VAL A 181 28.08 -10.11 -8.99
C VAL A 181 29.13 -9.75 -10.03
N PRO A 182 30.33 -9.23 -9.64
CA PRO A 182 31.46 -9.08 -10.56
C PRO A 182 31.99 -10.45 -10.95
N ILE A 183 32.07 -10.72 -12.25
CA ILE A 183 32.49 -12.04 -12.78
C ILE A 183 33.74 -12.00 -13.62
N ALA A 184 34.09 -10.85 -14.19
CA ALA A 184 35.33 -10.63 -14.90
C ALA A 184 35.81 -9.18 -14.77
N TYR A 185 37.15 -8.98 -14.85
CA TYR A 185 37.76 -7.65 -14.88
C TYR A 185 38.95 -7.67 -15.88
N VAL A 186 38.76 -7.05 -17.03
CA VAL A 186 39.75 -7.05 -18.12
C VAL A 186 39.79 -5.66 -18.75
N ASN A 187 41.02 -5.15 -19.03
CA ASN A 187 41.24 -3.87 -19.72
C ASN A 187 40.45 -2.68 -19.13
N ASN A 188 40.37 -2.57 -17.83
CA ASN A 188 39.63 -1.54 -17.12
C ASN A 188 38.09 -1.62 -17.34
N ALA A 189 37.57 -2.78 -17.78
CA ALA A 189 36.17 -3.09 -17.86
C ALA A 189 35.79 -4.17 -16.84
N VAL A 190 34.73 -3.95 -16.05
CA VAL A 190 34.16 -4.94 -15.13
C VAL A 190 32.91 -5.54 -15.73
N THR A 191 32.89 -6.85 -15.87
CA THR A 191 31.69 -7.57 -16.29
C THR A 191 30.86 -7.92 -15.05
N LEU A 192 29.61 -7.48 -15.02
CA LEU A 192 28.67 -7.70 -13.91
C LEU A 192 27.57 -8.66 -14.32
N ALA A 193 27.45 -9.81 -13.67
CA ALA A 193 26.22 -10.62 -13.75
C ALA A 193 25.12 -9.95 -12.92
N MET A 194 24.02 -9.60 -13.54
CA MET A 194 22.93 -8.81 -12.92
C MET A 194 21.56 -9.46 -13.19
N VAL A 195 20.69 -9.44 -12.21
CA VAL A 195 19.28 -9.83 -12.40
C VAL A 195 18.52 -8.78 -13.22
N ASN A 196 18.86 -7.49 -13.02
CA ASN A 196 18.29 -6.39 -13.80
C ASN A 196 19.41 -5.51 -14.38
N PRO A 197 19.80 -5.71 -15.65
CA PRO A 197 20.87 -4.94 -16.29
C PRO A 197 20.49 -3.50 -16.65
N SER A 198 19.22 -3.11 -16.51
CA SER A 198 18.76 -1.73 -16.72
C SER A 198 18.82 -0.88 -15.45
N ASN A 199 19.34 -1.40 -14.35
CA ASN A 199 19.48 -0.66 -13.10
C ASN A 199 20.66 0.32 -13.14
N LEU A 200 20.41 1.56 -13.58
CA LEU A 200 21.42 2.61 -13.67
C LEU A 200 22.01 2.99 -12.31
N VAL A 201 21.20 2.92 -11.24
CA VAL A 201 21.66 3.21 -9.87
C VAL A 201 22.74 2.21 -9.45
N ALA A 202 22.58 0.94 -9.83
CA ALA A 202 23.60 -0.08 -9.57
C ALA A 202 24.94 0.24 -10.26
N PHE A 203 24.92 0.79 -11.48
CA PHE A 203 26.13 1.18 -12.19
C PHE A 203 26.85 2.34 -11.51
N ASP A 204 26.10 3.33 -11.02
CA ASP A 204 26.68 4.47 -10.31
C ASP A 204 27.30 4.02 -8.98
N ASP A 205 26.65 3.13 -8.26
CA ASP A 205 27.20 2.58 -7.02
C ASP A 205 28.45 1.73 -7.28
N VAL A 206 28.47 0.91 -8.33
CA VAL A 206 29.66 0.15 -8.72
C VAL A 206 30.84 1.06 -9.09
N ARG A 207 30.59 2.16 -9.84
CA ARG A 207 31.62 3.14 -10.21
C ARG A 207 32.21 3.88 -9.01
N ARG A 208 31.47 3.99 -7.91
CA ARG A 208 31.98 4.55 -6.65
C ARG A 208 33.02 3.64 -5.99
N TYR A 209 32.83 2.33 -6.08
CA TYR A 209 33.77 1.34 -5.56
C TYR A 209 34.96 1.10 -6.47
N ILE A 210 34.74 1.09 -7.79
CA ILE A 210 35.79 0.84 -8.79
C ILE A 210 35.86 2.07 -9.69
N LYS A 211 36.72 3.03 -9.32
CA LYS A 211 36.85 4.33 -10.04
C LYS A 211 37.33 4.16 -11.48
N GLY A 212 36.69 4.85 -12.40
CA GLY A 212 37.09 4.92 -13.81
C GLY A 212 36.87 3.63 -14.61
N VAL A 213 36.06 2.70 -14.12
CA VAL A 213 35.81 1.42 -14.77
C VAL A 213 34.69 1.55 -15.82
N VAL A 214 34.81 0.83 -16.92
CA VAL A 214 33.73 0.56 -17.86
C VAL A 214 32.94 -0.65 -17.34
N ILE A 215 31.61 -0.53 -17.29
CA ILE A 215 30.72 -1.60 -16.82
C ILE A 215 30.11 -2.30 -18.01
N GLU A 216 30.31 -3.61 -18.08
CA GLU A 216 29.72 -4.50 -19.08
C GLU A 216 28.69 -5.39 -18.37
N PRO A 217 27.38 -5.08 -18.48
CA PRO A 217 26.37 -5.90 -17.83
C PRO A 217 26.12 -7.21 -18.60
N GLN A 218 25.96 -8.31 -17.87
CA GLN A 218 25.43 -9.58 -18.33
C GLN A 218 24.21 -9.95 -17.50
N VAL A 219 23.25 -10.68 -18.06
CA VAL A 219 22.03 -11.08 -17.38
C VAL A 219 22.20 -12.44 -16.71
N CYS A 220 21.75 -12.56 -15.45
CA CYS A 220 21.54 -13.84 -14.78
C CYS A 220 20.11 -13.96 -14.23
N THR A 221 19.65 -15.19 -13.96
CA THR A 221 18.35 -15.39 -13.34
C THR A 221 18.41 -15.06 -11.85
N GLU A 222 17.28 -14.67 -11.24
CA GLU A 222 17.20 -14.40 -9.79
C GLU A 222 17.53 -15.68 -8.98
N ASP A 223 17.12 -16.84 -9.47
CA ASP A 223 17.41 -18.11 -8.82
C ASP A 223 18.89 -18.47 -8.90
N ASP A 224 19.56 -18.24 -10.04
CA ASP A 224 20.98 -18.45 -10.18
C ASP A 224 21.77 -17.49 -9.29
N PHE A 225 21.38 -16.22 -9.25
CA PHE A 225 21.99 -15.23 -8.36
C PHE A 225 21.87 -15.65 -6.89
N ARG A 226 20.65 -16.01 -6.44
CA ARG A 226 20.41 -16.42 -5.05
C ARG A 226 21.23 -17.67 -4.69
N ARG A 227 21.15 -18.71 -5.50
CA ARG A 227 21.91 -19.95 -5.28
C ARG A 227 23.43 -19.71 -5.31
N PHE A 228 23.91 -18.82 -6.18
CA PHE A 228 25.33 -18.44 -6.21
C PHE A 228 25.76 -17.76 -4.90
N MET A 229 25.01 -16.81 -4.42
CA MET A 229 25.28 -16.11 -3.17
C MET A 229 25.21 -17.03 -1.94
N ASP A 230 24.33 -18.05 -1.97
CA ASP A 230 24.15 -18.99 -0.86
C ASP A 230 25.18 -20.11 -0.85
N THR A 231 25.67 -20.54 -2.02
CA THR A 231 26.51 -21.75 -2.12
C THR A 231 27.92 -21.47 -2.62
N VAL A 232 28.09 -20.68 -3.68
CA VAL A 232 29.39 -20.49 -4.36
C VAL A 232 30.16 -19.30 -3.76
N TYR A 233 29.48 -18.21 -3.46
CA TYR A 233 30.10 -17.00 -2.92
C TYR A 233 30.82 -17.23 -1.59
N PRO A 234 30.26 -17.94 -0.58
CA PRO A 234 30.94 -18.22 0.68
C PRO A 234 32.19 -19.07 0.51
N ASP A 235 32.14 -20.07 -0.38
CA ASP A 235 33.27 -20.96 -0.67
C ASP A 235 34.41 -20.20 -1.36
N LEU A 236 34.10 -19.33 -2.31
CA LEU A 236 35.06 -18.47 -3.02
C LEU A 236 35.73 -17.44 -2.10
N MET A 237 34.97 -16.88 -1.16
CA MET A 237 35.47 -15.84 -0.25
C MET A 237 36.19 -16.42 0.99
N GLY A 238 36.33 -17.76 1.09
CA GLY A 238 37.08 -18.43 2.16
C GLY A 238 36.42 -18.34 3.53
N VAL A 239 35.07 -18.21 3.56
CA VAL A 239 34.28 -18.24 4.80
C VAL A 239 34.32 -19.67 5.34
N LYS A 240 35.10 -19.94 6.38
CA LYS A 240 35.22 -21.27 6.97
C LYS A 240 33.90 -21.77 7.49
N GLU A 241 33.67 -23.10 7.35
CA GLU A 241 32.46 -23.78 7.81
C GLU A 241 32.09 -23.51 9.28
N ALA A 242 33.11 -23.16 10.11
CA ALA A 242 32.92 -22.73 11.48
C ALA A 242 32.29 -21.33 11.62
N ASP A 243 32.51 -20.46 10.66
CA ASP A 243 31.89 -19.12 10.63
C ASP A 243 30.52 -19.19 10.00
N ARG A 244 30.30 -20.12 9.06
CA ARG A 244 28.98 -20.45 8.50
C ARG A 244 28.02 -21.02 9.55
N LYS A 245 28.49 -21.92 10.42
CA LYS A 245 27.73 -22.37 11.59
C LYS A 245 27.50 -21.24 12.60
N LYS A 246 28.45 -20.36 12.79
CA LYS A 246 28.28 -19.16 13.64
C LYS A 246 27.32 -18.14 13.04
N GLU A 247 27.29 -17.98 11.72
CA GLU A 247 26.32 -17.11 11.03
C GLU A 247 24.95 -17.77 10.93
N GLU A 248 24.86 -19.06 10.66
CA GLU A 248 23.60 -19.82 10.73
C GLU A 248 23.06 -19.88 12.16
N ASP A 249 23.92 -20.08 13.18
CA ASP A 249 23.55 -19.98 14.59
C ASP A 249 23.32 -18.54 15.03
N ARG A 250 23.98 -17.53 14.44
CA ARG A 250 23.64 -16.11 14.59
C ARG A 250 22.30 -15.81 13.92
N ALA A 251 22.06 -16.21 12.67
CA ALA A 251 20.78 -16.03 11.99
C ALA A 251 19.64 -16.81 12.64
N ARG A 252 19.92 -17.99 13.21
CA ARG A 252 18.96 -18.79 14.01
C ARG A 252 18.76 -18.22 15.40
N ASN A 253 19.80 -17.65 16.00
CA ASN A 253 19.73 -16.93 17.26
C ASN A 253 19.29 -15.47 17.08
N GLU A 254 19.48 -14.83 15.91
CA GLU A 254 18.85 -13.55 15.57
C GLU A 254 17.36 -13.70 15.31
N LYS A 255 16.91 -14.86 14.80
CA LYS A 255 15.48 -15.24 14.81
C LYS A 255 14.93 -15.60 16.20
N LYS A 256 15.79 -15.87 17.19
CA LYS A 256 15.45 -16.20 18.59
C LYS A 256 15.96 -15.20 19.61
N ARG A 257 16.78 -14.23 19.22
CA ARG A 257 17.10 -13.13 20.14
C ARG A 257 15.88 -12.22 20.18
N PRO A 258 15.28 -12.04 21.38
CA PRO A 258 14.55 -10.80 21.58
C PRO A 258 15.57 -9.71 21.20
N PHE A 259 15.16 -8.78 20.34
CA PHE A 259 15.85 -7.53 20.08
C PHE A 259 16.56 -7.14 21.39
N ARG A 260 17.91 -7.13 21.40
CA ARG A 260 18.66 -6.72 22.58
C ARG A 260 17.98 -5.47 23.05
N ALA A 261 17.45 -5.49 24.29
CA ALA A 261 16.76 -4.35 24.84
C ALA A 261 17.64 -3.15 24.49
N PHE A 262 17.16 -2.37 23.54
CA PHE A 262 17.86 -1.21 23.01
C PHE A 262 18.07 -0.36 24.26
N GLN A 263 19.30 -0.29 24.79
CA GLN A 263 19.59 0.64 25.86
C GLN A 263 19.36 2.00 25.21
N MET A 264 18.16 2.54 25.46
CA MET A 264 17.77 3.86 24.98
C MET A 264 18.74 4.84 25.64
N GLN A 265 19.79 5.23 24.91
CA GLN A 265 20.58 6.40 25.27
C GLN A 265 19.63 7.61 25.25
N SER A 266 19.82 8.53 26.16
CA SER A 266 19.00 9.74 26.14
C SER A 266 19.22 10.47 24.81
N LEU A 267 18.21 11.17 24.30
CA LEU A 267 18.36 11.99 23.08
C LEU A 267 19.44 13.06 23.27
N GLU A 268 19.62 13.53 24.50
CA GLU A 268 20.64 14.51 24.90
C GLU A 268 22.06 13.94 24.80
N ASP A 269 22.29 12.70 25.26
CA ASP A 269 23.60 12.03 25.17
C ASP A 269 24.00 11.82 23.71
N LEU A 270 23.09 11.34 22.86
CA LEU A 270 23.32 11.16 21.44
C LEU A 270 23.56 12.50 20.72
N GLN A 271 22.82 13.55 21.10
CA GLN A 271 23.04 14.90 20.57
C GLN A 271 24.45 15.38 20.90
N ASN A 272 24.91 15.24 22.13
CA ASN A 272 26.25 15.66 22.56
C ASN A 272 27.35 14.86 21.86
N GLU A 273 27.16 13.56 21.65
CA GLU A 273 28.06 12.72 20.87
C GLU A 273 28.19 13.17 19.41
N ILE A 274 27.06 13.51 18.76
CA ILE A 274 27.07 14.06 17.39
C ILE A 274 27.78 15.42 17.35
N LEU A 275 27.50 16.32 18.30
CA LEU A 275 28.10 17.63 18.33
C LEU A 275 29.63 17.54 18.50
N SER A 276 30.11 16.66 19.39
CA SER A 276 31.56 16.45 19.57
C SER A 276 32.20 15.89 18.31
N SER A 277 31.56 14.96 17.61
CA SER A 277 32.08 14.40 16.35
C SER A 277 32.12 15.43 15.21
N LEU A 278 31.14 16.35 15.14
CA LEU A 278 31.11 17.43 14.17
C LEU A 278 32.15 18.52 14.46
N GLU A 279 32.48 18.77 15.72
CA GLU A 279 33.56 19.71 16.10
C GLU A 279 34.96 19.20 15.77
N VAL A 280 35.20 17.88 15.87
CA VAL A 280 36.45 17.24 15.46
C VAL A 280 36.63 17.32 13.93
N GLN A 281 35.53 17.19 13.14
CA GLN A 281 35.59 17.31 11.67
C GLN A 281 35.80 18.76 11.18
N GLN A 282 35.36 19.79 11.96
CA GLN A 282 35.61 21.20 11.61
C GLN A 282 37.06 21.66 11.87
N ALA A 283 37.85 20.89 12.58
CA ALA A 283 39.29 21.15 12.79
C ALA A 283 40.17 20.65 11.62
N GLU A 284 39.62 19.79 10.75
CA GLU A 284 40.23 19.39 9.48
C GLU A 284 39.36 19.98 8.36
N GLU A 285 39.84 21.03 7.70
CA GLU A 285 39.16 21.74 6.62
C GLU A 285 38.92 20.83 5.44
N GLU A 286 37.68 20.32 5.32
CA GLU A 286 37.03 20.03 4.03
C GLU A 286 35.51 19.95 4.27
N LYS A 287 34.74 20.67 3.42
CA LYS A 287 33.24 20.60 3.45
C LYS A 287 32.82 19.16 3.21
N PRO A 288 32.07 18.53 4.13
CA PRO A 288 31.57 17.19 3.87
C PRO A 288 30.60 17.23 2.71
N ASP A 289 30.90 16.55 1.63
CA ASP A 289 30.00 16.29 0.52
C ASP A 289 28.77 15.51 1.03
N ALA A 290 27.60 15.81 0.47
CA ALA A 290 26.34 15.13 0.80
C ALA A 290 26.42 13.59 0.63
N THR A 291 27.45 13.10 -0.04
CA THR A 291 27.78 11.69 -0.28
C THR A 291 28.35 10.97 0.94
N ASP A 292 29.05 11.66 1.83
CA ASP A 292 29.67 11.02 3.01
C ASP A 292 28.62 10.67 4.09
N LEU A 293 27.49 11.37 4.11
CA LEU A 293 26.37 11.09 5.03
C LEU A 293 25.54 9.85 4.63
N ALA A 294 25.59 9.45 3.36
CA ALA A 294 24.86 8.27 2.87
C ALA A 294 25.59 6.94 3.23
N THR A 295 26.88 6.97 3.46
CA THR A 295 27.74 5.81 3.74
C THR A 295 28.05 5.61 5.22
N ALA A 296 27.44 6.41 6.11
CA ALA A 296 27.62 6.25 7.55
C ALA A 296 27.24 4.82 7.98
N SER A 297 28.15 4.14 8.69
CA SER A 297 27.88 2.82 9.28
C SER A 297 26.62 2.84 10.14
N GLU A 298 25.98 1.69 10.36
CA GLU A 298 24.79 1.58 11.23
C GLU A 298 25.05 2.09 12.65
N ASP A 299 26.29 2.16 13.06
CA ASP A 299 26.74 2.69 14.35
C ASP A 299 26.96 4.21 14.37
N ALA A 300 26.78 4.92 13.26
CA ALA A 300 26.95 6.36 13.25
C ALA A 300 25.94 7.05 14.20
N PRO A 301 26.36 8.06 14.98
CA PRO A 301 25.51 8.70 15.99
C PRO A 301 24.18 9.24 15.43
N ILE A 302 24.19 9.76 14.19
CA ILE A 302 22.97 10.25 13.54
C ILE A 302 21.95 9.15 13.21
N VAL A 303 22.45 7.95 12.86
CA VAL A 303 21.61 6.76 12.59
C VAL A 303 20.96 6.31 13.88
N ARG A 304 21.73 6.24 14.97
CA ARG A 304 21.21 5.91 16.31
C ARG A 304 20.16 6.93 16.78
N LEU A 305 20.41 8.23 16.56
CA LEU A 305 19.45 9.29 16.90
C LEU A 305 18.15 9.12 16.13
N ALA A 306 18.18 8.93 14.81
CA ALA A 306 17.00 8.72 14.01
C ALA A 306 16.20 7.49 14.47
N ASN A 307 16.88 6.36 14.70
CA ASN A 307 16.26 5.12 15.18
C ASN A 307 15.66 5.31 16.58
N ASN A 308 16.33 6.03 17.50
CA ASN A 308 15.79 6.32 18.83
C ASN A 308 14.55 7.21 18.78
N ILE A 309 14.50 8.20 17.89
CA ILE A 309 13.30 9.03 17.69
C ILE A 309 12.11 8.15 17.29
N LEU A 310 12.29 7.25 16.32
CA LEU A 310 11.24 6.33 15.89
C LEU A 310 10.80 5.40 17.03
N ALA A 311 11.75 4.76 17.71
CA ALA A 311 11.47 3.84 18.81
C ALA A 311 10.78 4.53 19.99
N LEU A 312 11.21 5.74 20.36
CA LEU A 312 10.63 6.51 21.43
C LEU A 312 9.19 6.93 21.13
N ALA A 313 8.93 7.37 19.88
CA ALA A 313 7.59 7.73 19.44
C ALA A 313 6.61 6.53 19.52
N ILE A 314 7.06 5.34 19.07
CA ILE A 314 6.26 4.11 19.18
C ILE A 314 6.02 3.74 20.64
N LYS A 315 7.06 3.79 21.50
CA LYS A 315 6.95 3.48 22.93
C LYS A 315 5.96 4.40 23.66
N LYS A 316 5.93 5.70 23.27
CA LYS A 316 4.99 6.70 23.83
C LYS A 316 3.59 6.64 23.22
N GLY A 317 3.35 5.76 22.23
CA GLY A 317 2.06 5.66 21.54
C GLY A 317 1.72 6.87 20.69
N ALA A 318 2.73 7.52 20.11
CA ALA A 318 2.51 8.66 19.23
C ALA A 318 1.83 8.22 17.92
N SER A 319 0.96 9.06 17.38
CA SER A 319 0.38 8.91 16.04
C SER A 319 1.24 9.56 14.96
N ASP A 320 1.88 10.69 15.29
CA ASP A 320 2.71 11.45 14.35
C ASP A 320 3.99 11.95 15.03
N ILE A 321 5.07 12.01 14.28
CA ILE A 321 6.36 12.58 14.66
C ILE A 321 6.56 13.85 13.83
N HIS A 322 6.83 14.96 14.46
CA HIS A 322 7.12 16.23 13.80
C HIS A 322 8.56 16.65 14.11
N ILE A 323 9.35 16.87 13.07
CA ILE A 323 10.71 17.41 13.13
C ILE A 323 10.66 18.78 12.47
N GLU A 324 10.73 19.81 13.27
CA GLU A 324 10.45 21.19 12.84
C GLU A 324 11.69 22.07 12.98
N PRO A 325 12.21 22.60 11.84
CA PRO A 325 13.34 23.54 11.88
C PRO A 325 12.86 24.90 12.39
N HIS A 326 13.58 25.41 13.39
CA HIS A 326 13.43 26.75 13.94
C HIS A 326 14.72 27.55 13.79
N GLU A 327 14.70 28.82 14.15
CA GLU A 327 15.85 29.68 14.06
C GLU A 327 17.03 29.16 14.91
N ASP A 328 16.73 28.68 16.11
CA ASP A 328 17.69 28.25 17.14
C ASP A 328 18.05 26.77 17.04
N GLY A 329 17.34 25.98 16.26
CA GLY A 329 17.56 24.53 16.17
C GLY A 329 16.39 23.77 15.57
N VAL A 330 16.23 22.52 16.00
CA VAL A 330 15.16 21.63 15.55
C VAL A 330 14.28 21.24 16.74
N VAL A 331 13.00 21.48 16.65
CA VAL A 331 12.02 21.06 17.67
C VAL A 331 11.44 19.71 17.26
N LEU A 332 11.64 18.70 18.10
CA LEU A 332 11.02 17.39 17.98
C LEU A 332 9.71 17.38 18.77
N ARG A 333 8.58 17.10 18.11
CA ARG A 333 7.28 16.96 18.76
C ARG A 333 6.63 15.64 18.40
N PHE A 334 5.93 15.06 19.35
CA PHE A 334 5.10 13.89 19.14
C PHE A 334 3.63 14.24 19.29
N ARG A 335 2.79 13.71 18.41
CA ARG A 335 1.34 13.79 18.59
C ARG A 335 0.89 12.54 19.34
N ILE A 336 0.40 12.70 20.54
CA ILE A 336 -0.10 11.63 21.41
C ILE A 336 -1.56 11.94 21.74
N ASP A 337 -2.45 10.99 21.49
CA ASP A 337 -3.90 11.17 21.71
C ASP A 337 -4.46 12.46 21.09
N GLY A 338 -3.96 12.84 19.90
CA GLY A 338 -4.39 14.01 19.14
C GLY A 338 -3.67 15.32 19.48
N VAL A 339 -2.92 15.41 20.59
CA VAL A 339 -2.23 16.62 21.06
C VAL A 339 -0.72 16.54 20.77
N LEU A 340 -0.14 17.67 20.34
CA LEU A 340 1.30 17.80 20.12
C LEU A 340 2.04 18.17 21.39
N TYR A 341 3.03 17.34 21.76
CA TYR A 341 3.93 17.58 22.88
C TYR A 341 5.35 17.80 22.38
N VAL A 342 6.06 18.77 22.94
CA VAL A 342 7.50 18.98 22.69
C VAL A 342 8.26 17.86 23.40
N GLU A 343 8.97 17.05 22.63
CA GLU A 343 9.77 15.95 23.16
C GLU A 343 11.20 16.37 23.46
N ASN A 344 11.80 17.09 22.50
CA ASN A 344 13.17 17.57 22.63
C ASN A 344 13.43 18.79 21.74
N LYS A 345 14.50 19.53 22.05
CA LYS A 345 15.07 20.58 21.19
C LYS A 345 16.49 20.18 20.81
N LEU A 346 16.70 19.94 19.51
CA LEU A 346 17.99 19.51 18.98
C LEU A 346 18.75 20.71 18.40
N SER A 347 20.09 20.64 18.44
CA SER A 347 20.97 21.68 17.90
C SER A 347 20.74 21.86 16.38
N LYS A 348 20.88 23.09 15.91
CA LYS A 348 20.80 23.46 14.49
C LYS A 348 21.82 22.66 13.62
N LYS A 349 22.98 22.31 14.17
CA LYS A 349 24.00 21.50 13.46
C LYS A 349 23.49 20.11 13.08
N ILE A 350 22.50 19.56 13.78
CA ILE A 350 21.92 18.23 13.55
C ILE A 350 20.85 18.25 12.44
N GLN A 351 20.31 19.41 12.11
CA GLN A 351 19.16 19.57 11.21
C GLN A 351 19.36 18.88 9.85
N LEU A 352 20.43 19.23 9.13
CA LEU A 352 20.68 18.68 7.80
C LEU A 352 21.03 17.17 7.83
N PRO A 353 21.91 16.68 8.71
CA PRO A 353 22.18 15.26 8.82
C PRO A 353 20.93 14.43 9.14
N LEU A 354 20.09 14.92 10.06
CA LEU A 354 18.86 14.23 10.46
C LEU A 354 17.83 14.19 9.32
N ALA A 355 17.65 15.32 8.61
CA ALA A 355 16.76 15.37 7.45
C ALA A 355 17.24 14.43 6.33
N SER A 356 18.54 14.46 6.01
CA SER A 356 19.13 13.53 5.03
C SER A 356 18.91 12.08 5.41
N ARG A 357 19.09 11.72 6.71
CA ARG A 357 18.86 10.35 7.17
C ARG A 357 17.42 9.90 7.00
N PHE A 358 16.43 10.73 7.34
CA PHE A 358 15.03 10.36 7.14
C PHE A 358 14.65 10.29 5.66
N LYS A 359 15.21 11.14 4.81
CA LYS A 359 15.04 11.03 3.36
C LYS A 359 15.61 9.71 2.81
N ILE A 360 16.80 9.30 3.24
CA ILE A 360 17.38 8.00 2.89
C ILE A 360 16.45 6.85 3.32
N LEU A 361 16.01 6.85 4.57
CA LEU A 361 15.10 5.83 5.09
C LEU A 361 13.78 5.75 4.31
N SER A 362 13.30 6.88 3.80
CA SER A 362 12.05 7.01 3.04
C SER A 362 12.23 6.86 1.54
N ARG A 363 13.47 6.66 1.04
CA ARG A 363 13.83 6.61 -0.39
C ARG A 363 13.49 7.90 -1.14
N LEU A 364 13.64 9.04 -0.49
CA LEU A 364 13.43 10.37 -1.06
C LEU A 364 14.75 10.96 -1.60
N ASP A 365 14.64 11.93 -2.52
CA ASP A 365 15.80 12.63 -3.06
C ASP A 365 16.41 13.56 -2.00
N ILE A 366 17.68 13.30 -1.64
CA ILE A 366 18.42 14.06 -0.62
C ILE A 366 18.86 15.41 -1.18
N ALA A 367 19.12 15.50 -2.49
CA ALA A 367 19.61 16.70 -3.16
C ALA A 367 18.50 17.76 -3.33
N GLU A 368 17.27 17.32 -3.58
CA GLU A 368 16.13 18.23 -3.72
C GLU A 368 15.57 18.64 -2.35
N ARG A 369 15.69 19.93 -2.02
CA ARG A 369 15.28 20.51 -0.73
C ARG A 369 14.27 21.64 -0.87
N ARG A 370 13.85 21.95 -2.09
CA ARG A 370 12.98 23.09 -2.44
C ARG A 370 11.55 22.66 -2.73
N MET A 371 11.33 21.36 -2.95
CA MET A 371 10.03 20.80 -3.28
C MET A 371 9.57 19.82 -2.19
N PRO A 372 8.26 19.77 -1.90
CA PRO A 372 7.71 18.73 -1.03
C PRO A 372 7.98 17.35 -1.60
N GLN A 373 8.21 16.38 -0.72
CA GLN A 373 8.38 14.98 -1.10
C GLN A 373 7.64 14.08 -0.12
N ASP A 374 7.02 13.02 -0.64
CA ASP A 374 6.31 12.02 0.14
C ASP A 374 6.96 10.64 -0.04
N GLY A 375 7.11 9.89 1.05
CA GLY A 375 7.75 8.59 1.06
C GLY A 375 7.27 7.70 2.19
N ARG A 376 7.91 6.54 2.31
CA ARG A 376 7.51 5.52 3.30
C ARG A 376 8.73 4.86 3.93
N ILE A 377 8.68 4.66 5.25
CA ILE A 377 9.64 3.86 6.00
C ILE A 377 8.90 2.65 6.53
N SER A 378 9.46 1.45 6.37
CA SER A 378 8.95 0.22 6.99
C SER A 378 10.02 -0.35 7.91
N ILE A 379 9.67 -0.53 9.17
CA ILE A 379 10.59 -1.10 10.17
C ILE A 379 9.90 -2.26 10.91
N ARG A 380 10.71 -3.15 11.45
CA ARG A 380 10.23 -4.23 12.32
C ARG A 380 10.79 -4.04 13.71
N ILE A 381 9.91 -3.88 14.71
CA ILE A 381 10.26 -3.74 16.13
C ILE A 381 9.48 -4.80 16.91
N GLU A 382 10.16 -5.60 17.74
CA GLU A 382 9.55 -6.61 18.61
C GLU A 382 8.52 -7.52 17.91
N ASN A 383 8.81 -8.00 16.70
CA ASN A 383 7.91 -8.77 15.83
C ASN A 383 6.71 -8.00 15.26
N ARG A 384 6.60 -6.69 15.44
CA ARG A 384 5.59 -5.82 14.82
C ARG A 384 6.15 -5.17 13.58
N SER A 385 5.39 -5.15 12.51
CA SER A 385 5.70 -4.38 11.30
C SER A 385 5.03 -3.01 11.40
N ILE A 386 5.83 -1.96 11.47
CA ILE A 386 5.34 -0.59 11.58
C ILE A 386 5.79 0.18 10.35
N ASP A 387 4.83 0.80 9.69
CA ASP A 387 5.07 1.69 8.57
C ASP A 387 4.98 3.16 9.01
N PHE A 388 5.76 4.02 8.37
CA PHE A 388 5.67 5.47 8.53
C PHE A 388 5.39 6.08 7.16
N ARG A 389 4.35 6.88 7.05
CA ARG A 389 4.17 7.80 5.92
C ARG A 389 4.94 9.07 6.24
N VAL A 390 5.92 9.38 5.41
CA VAL A 390 6.85 10.49 5.60
C VAL A 390 6.53 11.57 4.58
N SER A 391 6.34 12.80 5.06
CA SER A 391 6.19 13.98 4.22
C SER A 391 7.23 15.01 4.61
N THR A 392 7.93 15.56 3.61
CA THR A 392 8.90 16.64 3.79
C THR A 392 8.42 17.89 3.05
N VAL A 393 8.54 19.03 3.70
CA VAL A 393 8.21 20.32 3.06
C VAL A 393 9.29 21.37 3.36
N PRO A 394 9.67 22.20 2.37
CA PRO A 394 10.58 23.32 2.60
C PRO A 394 9.91 24.36 3.52
N ALA A 395 10.60 24.73 4.60
CA ALA A 395 10.17 25.76 5.51
C ALA A 395 11.25 26.86 5.64
N LYS A 396 10.93 27.99 6.29
CA LYS A 396 11.82 29.16 6.39
C LYS A 396 13.23 28.83 6.91
N PHE A 397 13.35 27.92 7.87
CA PHE A 397 14.62 27.58 8.52
C PHE A 397 15.19 26.22 8.10
N GLY A 398 14.57 25.53 7.11
CA GLY A 398 15.01 24.23 6.58
C GLY A 398 13.84 23.35 6.25
N GLU A 399 14.06 22.04 6.08
CA GLU A 399 12.97 21.09 5.75
C GLU A 399 12.26 20.63 7.02
N LYS A 400 10.94 20.82 7.07
CA LYS A 400 10.07 20.18 8.06
C LYS A 400 9.75 18.77 7.63
N ILE A 401 9.82 17.82 8.56
CA ILE A 401 9.47 16.42 8.31
C ILE A 401 8.33 16.03 9.24
N VAL A 402 7.31 15.40 8.68
CA VAL A 402 6.21 14.80 9.44
C VAL A 402 6.14 13.33 9.07
N MET A 403 6.08 12.47 10.09
CA MET A 403 5.97 11.03 9.91
C MET A 403 4.75 10.51 10.66
N ARG A 404 3.76 9.98 9.94
CA ARG A 404 2.61 9.30 10.52
C ARG A 404 2.92 7.84 10.76
N ILE A 405 2.67 7.37 11.98
CA ILE A 405 2.92 5.99 12.41
C ILE A 405 1.71 5.13 12.06
N LEU A 406 1.94 4.04 11.32
CA LEU A 406 0.94 3.07 10.91
C LEU A 406 1.35 1.70 11.47
N ASP A 407 0.79 1.32 12.61
CA ASP A 407 1.04 0.01 13.21
C ASP A 407 0.08 -1.02 12.61
N LYS A 408 0.60 -1.90 11.75
CA LYS A 408 -0.17 -2.98 11.12
C LYS A 408 -0.54 -4.12 12.07
N SER A 409 0.07 -4.16 13.23
CA SER A 409 -0.19 -5.19 14.25
C SER A 409 -1.36 -4.83 15.16
N THR A 410 -1.94 -3.64 15.01
CA THR A 410 -3.07 -3.21 15.83
C THR A 410 -4.27 -4.08 15.48
N ASN A 411 -4.62 -4.99 16.37
CA ASN A 411 -5.83 -5.78 16.25
C ASN A 411 -7.03 -4.84 16.16
N LEU A 412 -7.90 -5.10 15.19
CA LEU A 412 -9.19 -4.42 15.11
C LEU A 412 -9.92 -4.59 16.44
N LEU A 413 -10.29 -3.47 17.04
CA LEU A 413 -11.07 -3.50 18.25
C LEU A 413 -12.51 -3.91 17.92
N PRO A 414 -13.11 -4.88 18.64
CA PRO A 414 -14.53 -5.18 18.53
C PRO A 414 -15.39 -3.93 18.78
N LEU A 415 -16.58 -3.86 18.18
CA LEU A 415 -17.47 -2.71 18.35
C LEU A 415 -17.78 -2.38 19.81
N ASP A 416 -17.90 -3.39 20.69
CA ASP A 416 -18.12 -3.21 22.14
C ASP A 416 -16.96 -2.50 22.86
N GLN A 417 -15.74 -2.54 22.31
CA GLN A 417 -14.59 -1.85 22.89
C GLN A 417 -14.45 -0.42 22.36
N ILE A 418 -15.03 -0.12 21.20
CA ILE A 418 -15.01 1.20 20.59
C ILE A 418 -16.18 2.03 21.10
N ILE A 419 -17.39 1.44 21.14
CA ILE A 419 -18.64 2.06 21.55
C ILE A 419 -19.05 1.47 22.89
N LEU A 420 -18.85 2.20 23.98
CA LEU A 420 -19.09 1.66 25.33
C LEU A 420 -20.58 1.65 25.73
N HIS A 421 -21.44 2.38 25.05
CA HIS A 421 -22.88 2.43 25.33
C HIS A 421 -23.58 1.27 24.60
N ALA A 422 -23.94 0.21 25.33
CA ALA A 422 -24.52 -1.00 24.78
C ALA A 422 -25.74 -0.78 23.83
N PRO A 423 -26.72 0.09 24.15
CA PRO A 423 -27.82 0.33 23.22
C PRO A 423 -27.39 0.93 21.87
N THR A 424 -26.29 1.69 21.83
CA THR A 424 -25.74 2.22 20.58
C THR A 424 -25.09 1.09 19.76
N VAL A 425 -24.35 0.19 20.42
CA VAL A 425 -23.76 -0.99 19.77
C VAL A 425 -24.85 -1.88 19.16
N GLU A 426 -25.90 -2.19 19.93
CA GLU A 426 -27.00 -3.02 19.47
C GLU A 426 -27.70 -2.43 18.23
N LYS A 427 -27.97 -1.11 18.23
CA LYS A 427 -28.52 -0.42 17.07
C LYS A 427 -27.57 -0.46 15.87
N LEU A 428 -26.27 -0.23 16.07
CA LEU A 428 -25.29 -0.30 14.99
C LEU A 428 -25.17 -1.74 14.43
N ARG A 429 -25.17 -2.76 15.30
CA ARG A 429 -25.21 -4.17 14.88
C ARG A 429 -26.45 -4.49 14.06
N TRP A 430 -27.59 -3.96 14.47
CA TRP A 430 -28.81 -4.10 13.66
C TRP A 430 -28.62 -3.48 12.28
N MET A 431 -28.01 -2.28 12.18
CA MET A 431 -27.79 -1.59 10.91
C MET A 431 -26.84 -2.36 9.98
N ILE A 432 -25.72 -2.84 10.49
CA ILE A 432 -24.70 -3.54 9.68
C ILE A 432 -25.15 -4.94 9.22
N ASN A 433 -26.22 -5.48 9.80
CA ASN A 433 -26.83 -6.75 9.40
C ASN A 433 -28.06 -6.56 8.49
N GLN A 434 -28.32 -5.35 8.00
CA GLN A 434 -29.38 -5.15 7.01
C GLN A 434 -28.93 -5.69 5.64
N PRO A 435 -29.85 -6.26 4.85
CA PRO A 435 -29.49 -6.86 3.57
C PRO A 435 -29.06 -5.84 2.51
N TYR A 436 -29.51 -4.59 2.60
CA TYR A 436 -29.15 -3.50 1.68
C TYR A 436 -29.47 -2.14 2.29
N GLY A 437 -28.89 -1.10 1.72
CA GLY A 437 -29.04 0.29 2.12
C GLY A 437 -27.71 0.95 2.40
N ILE A 438 -27.70 2.22 2.84
CA ILE A 438 -26.50 2.98 3.14
C ILE A 438 -26.41 3.28 4.63
N ILE A 439 -25.22 3.06 5.18
CA ILE A 439 -24.78 3.52 6.50
C ILE A 439 -23.73 4.61 6.31
N TYR A 440 -24.06 5.82 6.75
CA TYR A 440 -23.09 6.94 6.74
C TYR A 440 -22.38 7.04 8.09
N VAL A 441 -21.05 7.19 8.05
CA VAL A 441 -20.27 7.53 9.24
C VAL A 441 -19.70 8.93 9.05
N THR A 442 -20.07 9.87 9.92
CA THR A 442 -19.69 11.27 9.74
C THR A 442 -18.89 11.82 10.92
N GLY A 443 -18.15 12.89 10.64
CA GLY A 443 -17.32 13.60 11.61
C GLY A 443 -16.05 14.18 10.98
N PRO A 444 -15.32 15.02 11.72
CA PRO A 444 -14.08 15.63 11.23
C PRO A 444 -12.97 14.61 11.01
N THR A 445 -11.88 15.06 10.40
CA THR A 445 -10.66 14.25 10.28
C THR A 445 -10.15 13.89 11.69
N GLY A 446 -9.78 12.61 11.86
CA GLY A 446 -9.31 12.11 13.16
C GLY A 446 -10.41 11.77 14.17
N SER A 447 -11.70 11.79 13.79
CA SER A 447 -12.80 11.35 14.68
C SER A 447 -12.92 9.83 14.84
N GLY A 448 -12.10 9.04 14.16
CA GLY A 448 -12.08 7.56 14.24
C GLY A 448 -13.02 6.86 13.26
N LYS A 449 -13.50 7.52 12.20
CA LYS A 449 -14.41 6.94 11.20
C LYS A 449 -13.90 5.61 10.62
N THR A 450 -12.66 5.58 10.16
CA THR A 450 -12.04 4.37 9.59
C THR A 450 -12.02 3.22 10.58
N THR A 451 -11.68 3.49 11.86
CA THR A 451 -11.69 2.45 12.91
C THR A 451 -13.07 1.85 13.09
N THR A 452 -14.11 2.69 13.17
CA THR A 452 -15.50 2.22 13.30
C THR A 452 -15.96 1.43 12.08
N LEU A 453 -15.67 1.92 10.88
CA LEU A 453 -16.01 1.23 9.63
C LEU A 453 -15.31 -0.12 9.51
N TYR A 454 -14.01 -0.16 9.76
CA TYR A 454 -13.23 -1.40 9.68
C TYR A 454 -13.68 -2.43 10.74
N SER A 455 -14.01 -1.97 11.95
CA SER A 455 -14.56 -2.85 12.99
C SER A 455 -15.96 -3.37 12.62
N SER A 456 -16.79 -2.54 11.96
CA SER A 456 -18.08 -2.95 11.45
C SER A 456 -17.95 -3.98 10.32
N LEU A 457 -17.08 -3.73 9.35
CA LEU A 457 -16.80 -4.68 8.27
C LEU A 457 -16.23 -5.99 8.79
N ASN A 458 -15.31 -5.92 9.75
CA ASN A 458 -14.72 -7.13 10.34
C ASN A 458 -15.74 -7.99 11.10
N GLU A 459 -16.76 -7.37 11.71
CA GLU A 459 -17.83 -8.10 12.42
C GLU A 459 -18.75 -8.87 11.47
N ILE A 460 -18.97 -8.37 10.24
CA ILE A 460 -19.79 -9.03 9.21
C ILE A 460 -18.98 -9.84 8.20
N ASN A 461 -17.63 -9.80 8.29
CA ASN A 461 -16.75 -10.48 7.35
C ASN A 461 -16.83 -12.00 7.54
N SER A 462 -17.31 -12.68 6.52
CA SER A 462 -17.38 -14.14 6.46
C SER A 462 -17.05 -14.64 5.05
N PRO A 463 -16.64 -15.90 4.87
CA PRO A 463 -16.24 -16.44 3.56
C PRO A 463 -17.32 -16.42 2.48
N ASP A 464 -18.58 -16.30 2.87
CA ASP A 464 -19.77 -16.27 2.02
C ASP A 464 -20.25 -14.87 1.67
N ILE A 465 -19.57 -13.82 2.15
CA ILE A 465 -19.90 -12.41 1.88
C ILE A 465 -18.78 -11.74 1.08
N ASN A 466 -19.09 -11.21 -0.08
CA ASN A 466 -18.16 -10.45 -0.91
C ASN A 466 -18.11 -8.98 -0.48
N ILE A 467 -17.08 -8.60 0.26
CA ILE A 467 -16.84 -7.23 0.74
C ILE A 467 -15.78 -6.54 -0.12
N SER A 468 -16.16 -5.44 -0.79
CA SER A 468 -15.26 -4.64 -1.62
C SER A 468 -15.14 -3.22 -1.09
N THR A 469 -13.91 -2.69 -1.00
CA THR A 469 -13.66 -1.34 -0.47
C THR A 469 -12.90 -0.47 -1.48
N ALA A 470 -13.31 0.80 -1.60
CA ALA A 470 -12.61 1.85 -2.33
C ALA A 470 -12.10 2.89 -1.33
N GLU A 471 -10.78 3.14 -1.28
CA GLU A 471 -10.14 3.91 -0.22
C GLU A 471 -9.06 4.87 -0.73
N ASP A 472 -8.81 5.96 0.02
CA ASP A 472 -7.80 6.99 -0.33
C ASP A 472 -7.04 7.49 0.93
N PRO A 473 -5.93 6.83 1.26
CA PRO A 473 -5.48 5.51 0.85
C PRO A 473 -6.01 4.39 1.78
N ILE A 474 -5.70 3.12 1.47
CA ILE A 474 -5.90 1.99 2.39
C ILE A 474 -5.04 2.20 3.63
N GLU A 475 -5.65 2.20 4.83
CA GLU A 475 -4.93 2.43 6.09
C GLU A 475 -4.18 1.18 6.55
N TYR A 476 -4.82 0.02 6.52
CA TYR A 476 -4.21 -1.29 6.76
C TYR A 476 -5.02 -2.41 6.09
N ASP A 477 -4.36 -3.54 5.86
CA ASP A 477 -4.94 -4.67 5.15
C ASP A 477 -5.94 -5.43 6.05
N LEU A 478 -7.13 -5.67 5.54
CA LEU A 478 -8.17 -6.48 6.19
C LEU A 478 -8.24 -7.84 5.49
N PRO A 479 -7.92 -8.95 6.19
CA PRO A 479 -8.02 -10.26 5.58
C PRO A 479 -9.47 -10.57 5.15
N GLY A 480 -9.63 -11.12 3.96
CA GLY A 480 -10.95 -11.51 3.44
C GLY A 480 -11.67 -10.43 2.63
N LEU A 481 -11.20 -9.18 2.61
CA LEU A 481 -11.79 -8.08 1.86
C LEU A 481 -11.03 -7.81 0.55
N CYS A 482 -11.75 -7.35 -0.46
CA CYS A 482 -11.17 -6.80 -1.68
C CYS A 482 -10.99 -5.29 -1.54
N GLN A 483 -9.81 -4.84 -1.11
CA GLN A 483 -9.51 -3.42 -0.89
C GLN A 483 -8.85 -2.81 -2.14
N VAL A 484 -9.43 -1.74 -2.67
CA VAL A 484 -8.95 -1.00 -3.84
C VAL A 484 -8.61 0.42 -3.46
N GLN A 485 -7.37 0.83 -3.73
CA GLN A 485 -6.92 2.20 -3.48
C GLN A 485 -7.15 3.07 -4.71
N THR A 486 -7.60 4.31 -4.50
CA THR A 486 -7.68 5.33 -5.56
C THR A 486 -6.29 5.69 -6.09
N HIS A 487 -6.22 6.05 -7.36
CA HIS A 487 -5.01 6.51 -8.03
C HIS A 487 -5.34 7.68 -8.97
N ALA A 488 -5.23 8.89 -8.48
CA ALA A 488 -5.57 10.10 -9.22
C ALA A 488 -4.76 10.25 -10.52
N ASP A 489 -3.47 9.87 -10.51
CA ASP A 489 -2.57 9.99 -11.66
C ASP A 489 -3.03 9.20 -12.89
N ILE A 490 -3.76 8.10 -12.68
CA ILE A 490 -4.32 7.28 -13.77
C ILE A 490 -5.84 7.42 -13.89
N GLY A 491 -6.44 8.37 -13.18
CA GLY A 491 -7.88 8.63 -13.19
C GLY A 491 -8.70 7.52 -12.53
N LEU A 492 -8.14 6.76 -11.59
CA LEU A 492 -8.85 5.75 -10.80
C LEU A 492 -9.41 6.41 -9.53
N ASP A 493 -10.57 7.03 -9.64
CA ASP A 493 -11.32 7.69 -8.57
C ASP A 493 -12.40 6.81 -7.95
N PHE A 494 -13.06 7.30 -6.89
CA PHE A 494 -14.12 6.58 -6.19
C PHE A 494 -15.27 6.20 -7.11
N ALA A 495 -15.76 7.11 -7.95
CA ALA A 495 -16.89 6.87 -8.86
C ALA A 495 -16.57 5.76 -9.87
N ARG A 496 -15.35 5.75 -10.40
CA ARG A 496 -14.89 4.73 -11.35
C ARG A 496 -14.75 3.36 -10.71
N ILE A 497 -14.21 3.30 -9.48
CA ILE A 497 -14.11 2.06 -8.70
C ILE A 497 -15.49 1.52 -8.38
N LEU A 498 -16.43 2.35 -7.90
CA LEU A 498 -17.80 1.94 -7.59
C LEU A 498 -18.51 1.32 -8.80
N ARG A 499 -18.44 1.98 -9.97
CA ARG A 499 -19.02 1.41 -11.19
C ARG A 499 -18.41 0.05 -11.55
N ALA A 500 -17.15 -0.17 -11.23
CA ALA A 500 -16.52 -1.47 -11.44
C ALA A 500 -17.04 -2.50 -10.44
N PHE A 501 -17.19 -2.14 -9.16
CA PHE A 501 -17.72 -3.02 -8.12
C PHE A 501 -19.10 -3.56 -8.44
N LEU A 502 -20.03 -2.73 -8.93
CA LEU A 502 -21.37 -3.16 -9.34
C LEU A 502 -21.37 -4.28 -10.41
N ARG A 503 -20.22 -4.62 -10.98
CA ARG A 503 -20.05 -5.74 -11.93
C ARG A 503 -19.17 -6.86 -11.36
N GLN A 504 -18.85 -6.81 -10.06
CA GLN A 504 -18.00 -7.77 -9.36
C GLN A 504 -18.76 -8.60 -8.32
N ASP A 505 -20.11 -8.54 -8.38
CA ASP A 505 -21.01 -9.26 -7.48
C ASP A 505 -20.70 -9.01 -5.99
N PRO A 506 -20.67 -7.75 -5.53
CA PRO A 506 -20.41 -7.44 -4.13
C PRO A 506 -21.70 -7.54 -3.32
N ASP A 507 -21.63 -8.08 -2.10
CA ASP A 507 -22.71 -7.98 -1.11
C ASP A 507 -22.60 -6.67 -0.33
N VAL A 508 -21.35 -6.30 0.02
CA VAL A 508 -21.02 -5.13 0.83
C VAL A 508 -19.99 -4.25 0.14
N ILE A 509 -20.25 -2.96 0.10
CA ILE A 509 -19.35 -1.96 -0.51
C ILE A 509 -18.98 -0.91 0.54
N LEU A 510 -17.68 -0.65 0.72
CA LEU A 510 -17.20 0.54 1.44
C LEU A 510 -16.68 1.58 0.44
N VAL A 511 -17.19 2.80 0.54
CA VAL A 511 -16.64 3.99 -0.11
C VAL A 511 -15.96 4.83 0.95
N GLY A 512 -14.64 4.95 0.91
CA GLY A 512 -13.85 5.64 1.95
C GLY A 512 -14.38 7.02 2.29
N GLU A 513 -14.82 7.77 1.27
CA GLU A 513 -15.53 9.04 1.44
C GLU A 513 -16.38 9.41 0.24
N THR A 514 -17.45 10.16 0.50
CA THR A 514 -18.32 10.76 -0.52
C THR A 514 -18.15 12.28 -0.50
N ARG A 515 -17.52 12.83 -1.57
CA ARG A 515 -17.21 14.26 -1.69
C ARG A 515 -17.97 14.97 -2.81
N ASP A 516 -18.45 14.23 -3.80
CA ASP A 516 -19.02 14.75 -5.03
C ASP A 516 -20.33 14.06 -5.40
N HIS A 517 -21.07 14.72 -6.29
CA HIS A 517 -22.38 14.24 -6.75
C HIS A 517 -22.33 12.85 -7.38
N GLU A 518 -21.31 12.59 -8.21
CA GLU A 518 -21.21 11.34 -8.97
C GLU A 518 -21.03 10.14 -8.05
N THR A 519 -20.09 10.24 -7.09
CA THR A 519 -19.86 9.22 -6.07
C THR A 519 -21.08 9.00 -5.20
N ALA A 520 -21.74 10.09 -4.74
CA ALA A 520 -22.95 10.02 -3.93
C ALA A 520 -24.08 9.31 -4.66
N LYS A 521 -24.33 9.66 -5.92
CA LYS A 521 -25.39 9.08 -6.73
C LYS A 521 -25.18 7.58 -6.95
N ILE A 522 -23.96 7.16 -7.32
CA ILE A 522 -23.65 5.73 -7.55
C ILE A 522 -23.81 4.94 -6.24
N ALA A 523 -23.39 5.48 -5.10
CA ALA A 523 -23.54 4.83 -3.80
C ALA A 523 -25.01 4.63 -3.43
N VAL A 524 -25.87 5.64 -3.69
CA VAL A 524 -27.32 5.56 -3.48
C VAL A 524 -27.96 4.54 -4.42
N GLU A 525 -27.58 4.54 -5.71
CA GLU A 525 -28.07 3.55 -6.69
C GLU A 525 -27.66 2.13 -6.29
N ALA A 526 -26.42 1.93 -5.84
CA ALA A 526 -25.95 0.63 -5.33
C ALA A 526 -26.81 0.12 -4.17
N ALA A 527 -27.11 0.99 -3.21
CA ALA A 527 -27.94 0.63 -2.07
C ALA A 527 -29.40 0.29 -2.46
N LEU A 528 -29.96 1.03 -3.40
CA LEU A 528 -31.33 0.79 -3.90
C LEU A 528 -31.40 -0.49 -4.75
N THR A 529 -30.30 -0.94 -5.33
CA THR A 529 -30.21 -2.16 -6.15
C THR A 529 -29.83 -3.41 -5.35
N GLY A 530 -29.77 -3.33 -4.02
CA GLY A 530 -29.64 -4.51 -3.18
C GLY A 530 -28.31 -4.70 -2.45
N HIS A 531 -27.43 -3.70 -2.44
CA HIS A 531 -26.12 -3.78 -1.78
C HIS A 531 -26.13 -3.05 -0.43
N LEU A 532 -25.41 -3.57 0.55
CA LEU A 532 -25.12 -2.85 1.78
C LEU A 532 -23.90 -1.93 1.56
N VAL A 533 -24.12 -0.62 1.68
CA VAL A 533 -23.09 0.39 1.38
C VAL A 533 -22.69 1.12 2.66
N PHE A 534 -21.39 1.24 2.89
CA PHE A 534 -20.81 2.08 3.92
C PHE A 534 -20.07 3.26 3.27
N THR A 535 -20.24 4.46 3.81
CA THR A 535 -19.46 5.59 3.33
C THR A 535 -19.24 6.64 4.43
N THR A 536 -18.31 7.57 4.19
CA THR A 536 -18.10 8.69 5.13
C THR A 536 -18.52 10.02 4.53
N LEU A 537 -18.96 10.90 5.43
CA LEU A 537 -19.24 12.30 5.17
C LEU A 537 -18.44 13.18 6.15
N HIS A 538 -18.37 14.47 5.84
CA HIS A 538 -17.80 15.48 6.72
C HIS A 538 -18.89 16.46 7.15
N THR A 539 -19.70 16.07 8.15
CA THR A 539 -20.73 16.92 8.77
C THR A 539 -20.52 16.98 10.28
N ASN A 540 -21.14 17.94 10.94
CA ASN A 540 -20.96 18.16 12.37
C ASN A 540 -21.77 17.19 13.21
N ASP A 541 -22.96 16.81 12.78
CA ASP A 541 -23.84 15.85 13.42
C ASP A 541 -24.55 14.95 12.37
N ALA A 542 -25.39 14.06 12.82
CA ALA A 542 -26.07 13.13 11.93
C ALA A 542 -27.16 13.79 11.06
N PRO A 543 -28.03 14.68 11.58
CA PRO A 543 -29.04 15.39 10.78
C PRO A 543 -28.45 16.25 9.65
N ASP A 544 -27.32 16.92 9.88
CA ASP A 544 -26.64 17.75 8.86
C ASP A 544 -26.22 16.95 7.63
N SER A 545 -26.09 15.62 7.75
CA SER A 545 -25.70 14.76 6.65
C SER A 545 -26.74 14.72 5.52
N PHE A 546 -28.03 14.87 5.85
CA PHE A 546 -29.09 14.95 4.83
C PHE A 546 -28.98 16.22 4.00
N THR A 547 -28.79 17.36 4.68
CA THR A 547 -28.55 18.65 4.00
C THR A 547 -27.30 18.58 3.11
N ARG A 548 -26.25 17.94 3.60
CA ARG A 548 -25.01 17.78 2.83
C ARG A 548 -25.20 16.95 1.57
N LEU A 549 -25.97 15.87 1.63
CA LEU A 549 -26.32 15.04 0.47
C LEU A 549 -27.18 15.80 -0.55
N GLU A 550 -28.13 16.62 -0.07
CA GLU A 550 -28.95 17.50 -0.91
C GLU A 550 -28.08 18.56 -1.60
N GLU A 551 -27.14 19.21 -0.89
CA GLU A 551 -26.17 20.13 -1.47
C GLU A 551 -25.29 19.49 -2.55
N MET A 552 -24.99 18.21 -2.42
CA MET A 552 -24.28 17.44 -3.47
C MET A 552 -25.20 17.11 -4.67
N GLY A 553 -26.50 17.46 -4.61
CA GLY A 553 -27.45 17.25 -5.70
C GLY A 553 -28.12 15.88 -5.71
N VAL A 554 -28.10 15.14 -4.59
CA VAL A 554 -28.85 13.88 -4.46
C VAL A 554 -30.28 14.19 -4.03
N GLU A 555 -31.26 13.65 -4.76
CA GLU A 555 -32.66 13.91 -4.50
C GLU A 555 -33.09 13.38 -3.12
N PRO A 556 -33.81 14.18 -2.28
CA PRO A 556 -34.14 13.81 -0.90
C PRO A 556 -34.91 12.49 -0.77
N PHE A 557 -35.76 12.16 -1.73
CA PHE A 557 -36.54 10.91 -1.70
C PHE A 557 -35.65 9.67 -1.92
N LEU A 558 -34.56 9.79 -2.69
CA LEU A 558 -33.59 8.70 -2.90
C LEU A 558 -32.78 8.51 -1.63
N VAL A 559 -32.33 9.60 -1.00
CA VAL A 559 -31.61 9.56 0.29
C VAL A 559 -32.49 8.91 1.37
N ALA A 560 -33.77 9.32 1.47
CA ALA A 560 -34.68 8.78 2.47
C ALA A 560 -34.92 7.25 2.32
N ASN A 561 -34.95 6.75 1.10
CA ASN A 561 -35.22 5.34 0.83
C ASN A 561 -33.98 4.45 0.85
N SER A 562 -32.79 5.01 0.58
CA SER A 562 -31.54 4.24 0.60
C SER A 562 -30.88 4.21 1.98
N THR A 563 -31.08 5.21 2.84
CA THR A 563 -30.39 5.33 4.12
C THR A 563 -30.97 4.36 5.16
N ILE A 564 -30.10 3.58 5.81
CA ILE A 564 -30.40 2.77 7.01
C ILE A 564 -30.24 3.64 8.24
N GLY A 565 -29.13 4.39 8.32
CA GLY A 565 -28.85 5.30 9.42
C GLY A 565 -27.53 6.03 9.25
N ILE A 566 -27.29 6.96 10.16
CA ILE A 566 -26.14 7.86 10.17
C ILE A 566 -25.50 7.83 11.56
N LEU A 567 -24.17 7.57 11.62
CA LEU A 567 -23.39 7.59 12.84
C LEU A 567 -22.46 8.80 12.82
N ALA A 568 -22.80 9.86 13.54
CA ALA A 568 -21.87 10.94 13.77
C ALA A 568 -20.96 10.63 14.97
N GLN A 569 -19.67 10.98 14.85
CA GLN A 569 -18.70 10.66 15.88
C GLN A 569 -17.62 11.72 16.08
N ARG A 570 -17.16 11.79 17.34
CA ARG A 570 -16.01 12.58 17.79
C ARG A 570 -15.14 11.70 18.67
N LEU A 571 -13.87 12.07 18.86
CA LEU A 571 -12.98 11.45 19.82
C LEU A 571 -12.67 12.41 20.95
N ALA A 572 -12.83 11.97 22.18
CA ALA A 572 -12.37 12.64 23.39
C ALA A 572 -11.21 11.86 24.02
N ARG A 573 -10.33 12.53 24.76
CA ARG A 573 -9.31 11.86 25.55
C ARG A 573 -9.93 11.23 26.79
N ARG A 574 -9.54 9.99 27.07
CA ARG A 574 -10.01 9.24 28.22
C ARG A 574 -9.23 9.67 29.47
N LEU A 575 -9.92 9.83 30.59
CA LEU A 575 -9.27 10.07 31.88
C LEU A 575 -8.37 8.89 32.27
N CYS A 576 -7.19 9.22 32.77
CA CYS A 576 -6.27 8.23 33.30
C CYS A 576 -6.87 7.63 34.58
N GLN A 577 -7.08 6.33 34.60
CA GLN A 577 -7.72 5.65 35.73
C GLN A 577 -6.83 5.62 36.99
N ASN A 578 -5.49 5.81 36.83
CA ASN A 578 -4.54 5.78 37.94
C ASN A 578 -4.49 7.10 38.72
N CYS A 579 -4.83 8.23 38.09
CA CYS A 579 -4.74 9.55 38.74
C CYS A 579 -6.05 10.35 38.65
N LYS A 580 -7.16 9.66 38.41
CA LYS A 580 -8.49 10.26 38.36
C LYS A 580 -8.96 10.67 39.76
N VAL A 581 -9.36 11.92 39.91
CA VAL A 581 -9.90 12.47 41.17
C VAL A 581 -11.21 13.22 40.91
N PRO A 582 -12.12 13.28 41.87
CA PRO A 582 -13.32 14.14 41.78
C PRO A 582 -12.95 15.60 41.58
N MET A 583 -13.80 16.34 40.83
CA MET A 583 -13.67 17.79 40.65
C MET A 583 -15.01 18.46 40.84
N GLU A 584 -14.98 19.68 41.38
CA GLU A 584 -16.13 20.57 41.38
C GLU A 584 -16.23 21.31 40.05
N VAL A 585 -17.46 21.51 39.56
CA VAL A 585 -17.77 22.20 38.32
C VAL A 585 -18.61 23.43 38.65
N ASP A 586 -18.30 24.55 38.01
CA ASP A 586 -19.02 25.80 38.20
C ASP A 586 -20.46 25.76 37.70
N GLU A 587 -21.33 26.61 38.24
CA GLU A 587 -22.77 26.65 37.94
C GLU A 587 -23.06 26.96 36.47
N THR A 588 -22.21 27.75 35.81
CA THR A 588 -22.37 28.10 34.39
C THR A 588 -22.17 26.88 33.52
N THR A 589 -21.11 26.11 33.79
CA THR A 589 -20.80 24.85 33.09
C THR A 589 -21.86 23.76 33.38
N LEU A 590 -22.34 23.66 34.64
CA LEU A 590 -23.44 22.75 34.97
C LEU A 590 -24.71 23.11 34.18
N SER A 591 -25.07 24.40 34.15
CA SER A 591 -26.25 24.89 33.41
C SER A 591 -26.12 24.61 31.90
N TYR A 592 -24.91 24.74 31.31
CA TYR A 592 -24.67 24.42 29.93
C TYR A 592 -25.02 22.94 29.62
N PHE A 593 -24.72 22.03 30.54
CA PHE A 593 -25.08 20.61 30.40
C PHE A 593 -26.52 20.28 30.88
N GLY A 594 -27.27 21.27 31.35
CA GLY A 594 -28.65 21.09 31.85
C GLY A 594 -28.73 20.50 33.25
N TYR A 595 -27.63 20.55 34.03
CA TYR A 595 -27.59 20.13 35.41
C TYR A 595 -27.77 21.30 36.38
N ARG A 596 -28.31 21.00 37.56
CA ARG A 596 -28.28 21.88 38.74
C ARG A 596 -27.34 21.27 39.76
N LYS A 597 -26.82 22.08 40.67
CA LYS A 597 -25.86 21.66 41.67
C LYS A 597 -26.34 20.50 42.55
N ASP A 598 -27.64 20.39 42.75
CA ASP A 598 -28.32 19.37 43.56
C ASP A 598 -28.53 18.05 42.82
N ASN A 599 -28.51 18.02 41.49
CA ASN A 599 -28.74 16.83 40.68
C ASN A 599 -27.59 16.46 39.73
N ALA A 600 -26.44 17.14 39.83
CA ALA A 600 -25.30 16.89 38.99
C ALA A 600 -24.61 15.57 39.38
N PRO A 601 -24.24 14.74 38.38
CA PRO A 601 -23.42 13.56 38.63
C PRO A 601 -22.02 13.97 39.14
N PRO A 602 -21.24 13.07 39.73
CA PRO A 602 -19.85 13.34 40.07
C PRO A 602 -19.04 13.56 38.78
N PHE A 603 -18.26 14.64 38.75
CA PHE A 603 -17.30 14.91 37.68
C PHE A 603 -15.89 14.63 38.16
N TYR A 604 -15.00 14.36 37.18
CA TYR A 604 -13.64 13.93 37.47
C TYR A 604 -12.63 14.67 36.60
N LYS A 605 -11.41 14.84 37.13
CA LYS A 605 -10.21 15.28 36.41
C LYS A 605 -9.05 14.30 36.63
N GLY A 606 -8.04 14.35 35.78
CA GLY A 606 -6.78 13.64 36.00
C GLY A 606 -5.73 14.61 36.52
N GLU A 607 -5.04 14.26 37.62
CA GLU A 607 -3.98 15.11 38.20
C GLU A 607 -2.62 14.94 37.54
N GLY A 608 -2.43 13.86 36.77
CA GLY A 608 -1.15 13.48 36.19
C GLY A 608 -0.47 12.36 36.99
N CYS A 609 0.24 11.48 36.31
CA CYS A 609 1.10 10.45 36.88
C CYS A 609 2.01 9.86 35.79
N ASP A 610 3.02 9.07 36.19
CA ASP A 610 3.93 8.39 35.24
C ASP A 610 3.17 7.55 34.20
N GLY A 611 2.04 6.94 34.57
CA GLY A 611 1.23 6.11 33.67
C GLY A 611 0.57 6.87 32.53
N CYS A 612 0.41 8.17 32.65
CA CYS A 612 -0.15 9.07 31.63
C CYS A 612 0.82 10.17 31.18
N ASN A 613 2.11 10.08 31.51
CA ASN A 613 3.11 11.11 31.28
C ASN A 613 2.64 12.50 31.76
N ASP A 614 2.15 12.57 33.00
CA ASP A 614 1.65 13.76 33.71
C ASP A 614 0.50 14.51 33.02
N THR A 615 -0.11 13.94 31.99
CA THR A 615 -1.21 14.59 31.25
C THR A 615 -2.58 14.45 31.91
N GLY A 616 -2.73 13.56 32.87
CA GLY A 616 -4.02 13.20 33.48
C GLY A 616 -4.97 12.44 32.54
N LYS A 617 -4.58 12.20 31.28
CA LYS A 617 -5.38 11.54 30.24
C LYS A 617 -4.58 10.44 29.57
N LYS A 618 -5.23 9.33 29.18
CA LYS A 618 -4.57 8.20 28.50
C LYS A 618 -5.53 7.49 27.58
N GLY A 619 -5.22 7.50 26.29
CA GLY A 619 -6.04 6.93 25.24
C GLY A 619 -7.24 7.79 24.86
N ARG A 620 -8.02 7.33 23.92
CA ARG A 620 -9.18 8.04 23.36
C ARG A 620 -10.45 7.23 23.56
N ILE A 621 -11.60 7.92 23.56
CA ILE A 621 -12.94 7.33 23.67
C ILE A 621 -13.83 8.02 22.65
N GLY A 622 -14.70 7.23 22.00
CA GLY A 622 -15.66 7.76 21.03
C GLY A 622 -16.89 8.39 21.69
N ILE A 623 -17.32 9.52 21.16
CA ILE A 623 -18.62 10.17 21.43
C ILE A 623 -19.45 9.97 20.18
N TYR A 624 -20.66 9.40 20.32
CA TYR A 624 -21.48 8.97 19.21
C TYR A 624 -22.88 9.57 19.22
N GLU A 625 -23.39 9.88 18.02
CA GLU A 625 -24.77 10.23 17.77
C GLU A 625 -25.27 9.32 16.66
N LEU A 626 -26.17 8.41 16.98
CA LEU A 626 -26.68 7.40 16.05
C LEU A 626 -28.13 7.73 15.70
N LEU A 627 -28.34 8.14 14.45
CA LEU A 627 -29.63 8.33 13.84
C LEU A 627 -29.99 7.05 13.06
N THR A 628 -31.13 6.43 13.39
CA THR A 628 -31.68 5.27 12.68
C THR A 628 -32.92 5.68 11.92
N MET A 629 -33.00 5.34 10.64
CA MET A 629 -34.19 5.69 9.82
C MET A 629 -35.43 4.95 10.30
N ASN A 630 -36.53 5.71 10.43
CA ASN A 630 -37.86 5.23 10.65
C ASN A 630 -38.83 5.90 9.67
N ASP A 631 -40.10 5.52 9.66
CA ASP A 631 -41.08 6.03 8.69
C ASP A 631 -41.34 7.55 8.83
N ASP A 632 -41.21 8.10 10.04
CA ASP A 632 -41.38 9.54 10.27
C ASP A 632 -40.19 10.31 9.70
N LEU A 633 -38.96 9.84 9.95
CA LEU A 633 -37.75 10.41 9.37
C LEU A 633 -37.73 10.29 7.85
N LYS A 634 -38.13 9.11 7.28
CA LYS A 634 -38.20 8.94 5.84
C LYS A 634 -39.15 9.95 5.20
N ARG A 635 -40.30 10.20 5.83
CA ARG A 635 -41.27 11.20 5.35
C ARG A 635 -40.72 12.61 5.46
N ALA A 636 -40.09 12.97 6.59
CA ALA A 636 -39.51 14.27 6.78
C ALA A 636 -38.40 14.56 5.75
N VAL A 637 -37.45 13.64 5.59
CA VAL A 637 -36.33 13.78 4.65
C VAL A 637 -36.84 13.81 3.20
N ALA A 638 -37.76 12.91 2.80
CA ALA A 638 -38.31 12.86 1.44
C ALA A 638 -39.06 14.16 1.05
N ASN A 639 -39.64 14.86 2.03
CA ASN A 639 -40.33 16.14 1.84
C ASN A 639 -39.38 17.36 1.91
N GLY A 640 -38.06 17.17 2.07
CA GLY A 640 -37.07 18.26 2.17
C GLY A 640 -37.21 19.05 3.49
N ALA A 641 -37.44 18.36 4.60
CA ALA A 641 -37.47 18.99 5.94
C ALA A 641 -36.12 19.60 6.28
N LYS A 642 -36.13 20.70 7.02
CA LYS A 642 -34.89 21.36 7.48
C LYS A 642 -34.18 20.53 8.54
N THR A 643 -32.87 20.74 8.68
CA THR A 643 -32.01 20.03 9.65
C THR A 643 -32.60 20.01 11.08
N ASP A 644 -33.18 21.13 11.55
CA ASP A 644 -33.76 21.20 12.90
C ASP A 644 -34.99 20.32 13.04
N GLU A 645 -35.87 20.30 12.03
CA GLU A 645 -37.04 19.42 11.99
C GLU A 645 -36.65 17.95 11.97
N ILE A 646 -35.63 17.61 11.16
CA ILE A 646 -35.07 16.24 11.11
C ILE A 646 -34.49 15.86 12.48
N ARG A 647 -33.78 16.79 13.14
CA ARG A 647 -33.23 16.58 14.49
C ARG A 647 -34.30 16.31 15.53
N ASP A 648 -35.40 17.07 15.50
CA ASP A 648 -36.51 16.89 16.43
C ASP A 648 -37.20 15.55 16.23
N VAL A 649 -37.46 15.16 14.98
CA VAL A 649 -38.04 13.86 14.64
C VAL A 649 -37.11 12.71 15.06
N ALA A 650 -35.80 12.86 14.80
CA ALA A 650 -34.80 11.86 15.20
C ALA A 650 -34.72 11.69 16.73
N ARG A 651 -34.76 12.80 17.49
CA ARG A 651 -34.80 12.77 18.96
C ARG A 651 -36.07 12.14 19.50
N ALA A 652 -37.23 12.45 18.91
CA ALA A 652 -38.45 11.79 19.25
C ALA A 652 -38.39 10.27 19.00
N GLY A 653 -37.67 9.83 17.96
CA GLY A 653 -37.36 8.43 17.65
C GLY A 653 -36.29 7.79 18.55
N GLY A 654 -35.79 8.51 19.56
CA GLY A 654 -34.80 8.00 20.52
C GLY A 654 -33.34 8.15 20.11
N MET A 655 -33.02 9.08 19.19
CA MET A 655 -31.65 9.51 18.93
C MET A 655 -31.12 10.31 20.13
N ARG A 656 -29.89 9.99 20.57
CA ARG A 656 -29.13 10.82 21.52
C ARG A 656 -28.15 11.68 20.77
N THR A 657 -28.09 12.95 21.12
CA THR A 657 -27.13 13.89 20.55
C THR A 657 -25.71 13.60 21.03
N LEU A 658 -24.67 14.08 20.30
CA LEU A 658 -23.27 14.00 20.74
C LEU A 658 -23.10 14.55 22.17
N LYS A 659 -23.81 15.65 22.50
CA LYS A 659 -23.80 16.24 23.84
C LYS A 659 -24.37 15.28 24.90
N GLU A 660 -25.52 14.70 24.66
CA GLU A 660 -26.16 13.77 25.59
C GLU A 660 -25.32 12.49 25.78
N TYR A 661 -24.67 11.99 24.70
CA TYR A 661 -23.74 10.89 24.82
C TYR A 661 -22.49 11.25 25.63
N ALA A 662 -21.89 12.42 25.40
CA ALA A 662 -20.75 12.91 26.15
C ALA A 662 -21.06 13.07 27.65
N MET A 663 -22.28 13.51 27.99
CA MET A 663 -22.75 13.58 29.36
C MET A 663 -22.78 12.22 30.08
N LEU A 664 -23.14 11.14 29.38
CA LEU A 664 -23.03 9.78 29.93
C LEU A 664 -21.58 9.42 30.23
N LEU A 665 -20.66 9.69 29.30
CA LEU A 665 -19.24 9.40 29.50
C LEU A 665 -18.61 10.20 30.64
N MET A 666 -19.05 11.45 30.86
CA MET A 666 -18.61 12.27 32.00
C MET A 666 -19.16 11.72 33.31
N ALA A 667 -20.44 11.35 33.37
CA ALA A 667 -21.06 10.79 34.56
C ALA A 667 -20.38 9.47 34.99
N ASP A 668 -19.95 8.65 34.03
CA ASP A 668 -19.18 7.42 34.25
C ASP A 668 -17.69 7.71 34.60
N GLY A 669 -17.28 8.97 34.56
CA GLY A 669 -15.91 9.42 34.81
C GLY A 669 -14.91 8.85 33.82
N LEU A 670 -15.31 8.68 32.57
CA LEU A 670 -14.46 8.19 31.46
C LEU A 670 -13.76 9.32 30.74
N THR A 671 -14.32 10.54 30.75
CA THR A 671 -13.72 11.74 30.18
C THR A 671 -13.95 12.94 31.09
N SER A 672 -13.27 14.05 30.85
CA SER A 672 -13.39 15.26 31.67
C SER A 672 -14.29 16.31 31.01
N VAL A 673 -14.78 17.22 31.82
CA VAL A 673 -15.64 18.34 31.37
C VAL A 673 -14.95 19.21 30.34
N ASP A 674 -13.68 19.58 30.57
CA ASP A 674 -12.89 20.43 29.65
C ASP A 674 -12.69 19.73 28.29
N GLU A 675 -12.55 18.42 28.28
CA GLU A 675 -12.40 17.65 27.05
C GLU A 675 -13.69 17.65 26.24
N VAL A 676 -14.83 17.50 26.92
CA VAL A 676 -16.14 17.54 26.26
C VAL A 676 -16.45 18.94 25.72
N LEU A 677 -16.19 19.98 26.50
CA LEU A 677 -16.38 21.35 26.06
C LEU A 677 -15.52 21.70 24.84
N SER A 678 -14.23 21.31 24.85
CA SER A 678 -13.33 21.57 23.71
C SER A 678 -13.74 20.82 22.44
N ASN A 679 -14.38 19.66 22.53
CA ASN A 679 -14.79 18.88 21.37
C ASN A 679 -16.20 19.21 20.85
N LEU A 680 -17.10 19.72 21.70
CA LEU A 680 -18.47 20.02 21.32
C LEU A 680 -18.70 21.50 20.96
N VAL A 681 -17.98 22.45 21.59
CA VAL A 681 -18.15 23.90 21.33
C VAL A 681 -17.54 24.34 20.00
N ILE A 682 -16.57 23.59 19.44
CA ILE A 682 -15.97 23.89 18.13
C ILE A 682 -16.93 23.51 16.96
N GLY A 683 -18.01 22.79 17.25
CA GLY A 683 -18.98 22.30 16.26
C GLY A 683 -20.37 22.94 16.29
N SER A 684 -20.60 23.94 17.13
CA SER A 684 -21.91 24.64 17.22
C SER A 684 -21.87 26.03 16.59
#